data_7d2f1201d39756564d02c20cdc70ab86
#
_entry.id   7d2f1201d39756564d02c20cdc70ab86
#
_cell.length_a   1.000
_cell.length_b   1.000
_cell.length_c   1.000
_cell.angle_alpha   90.00
_cell.angle_beta   90.00
_cell.angle_gamma   90.00
#
_symmetry.space_group_name_H-M   'P 1'
#
loop_
_entity.id
_entity.type
_entity.pdbx_description
1 polymer ?
#
loop_
_entity_poly.entity_id
_entity_poly.type
_entity_poly.pdbx_seq_one_letter_code
_entity_poly.pdbx_strand_id
1 'polypeptide(L)'
;MRKLYMIGNTHFDPVWLWKWDEAMASIRATFRSALDRMKEDKNFTYSFATPPVFEWIKNTDPEMFDEIKMRIKEGRWDTAEGWWVQPDCYSASGESYVRQGLYAQKYLWENFGKTTDCVFNIDSFGHSPNFPQILKKSRISCYCFVRPEKHHIALEHPLFNWEGTDGSKILAYRAEDAYSKNLAECIENQTEKEQDILIVYGVTDHGGAPTKKMIAEINAMDNAEFSSVSRFFKEHSDCTYTVKDELLTGDFGPYSNYPTIKKYNRLAEYAALNAEKSSVFAENYSSEKIESCWHDILFNQFHDILGGACIKEAYFDAENSFGRAIQTANEITHFNLQKITAKMKTVGKNPDDIWNLVIWNLNGAEFDGYLEAEVQWAHEFDWYDKEIALADADGNIYPCQIIDSKSVIPQFRSRFTFKAKIPSCGYKMFKVVKTGEDETMRETDPYSFSTARLSVNFAKDGSLCITKKNSGKILYNNPLKPVAYFDDGDTWAFNISGYAEKGEPFVLSDLRVLESGKIRTVIKATYKFKSSILHMYYTFYENEEYFDVKYIVNWNEKHYVLKFDTKVTSERHTAGAPYSKVVRGAATADVPMSLWVSTDSASFIADGIFSYNMVNNTLGLTVLRSPIYGDLRLGEIDYDHEYDIISQGITEGNIRVMPHAPELSDADNFVNKPIIIDECNHDGYLPFENSYLAAEGIYLGALKKCEFDDSVIIRVFESRGENKTTEIRFGKTNFNVTLTPFEIKTFKIKDGAATEIYMTEDGEFKC
;
A
#
# COMPACT_ATOMS: atom_id res chain seq x y z
N MET A 1 -39.62 13.48 20.35
CA MET A 1 -38.33 13.81 21.01
C MET A 1 -37.32 12.87 20.35
N ARG A 2 -36.20 13.40 19.82
CA ARG A 2 -35.16 12.58 19.18
C ARG A 2 -34.62 11.56 20.18
N LYS A 3 -34.32 10.37 19.71
CA LYS A 3 -33.72 9.29 20.50
C LYS A 3 -32.18 9.35 20.38
N LEU A 4 -31.52 9.11 21.49
CA LEU A 4 -30.07 9.07 21.58
C LEU A 4 -29.61 7.63 21.74
N TYR A 5 -28.94 7.06 20.71
CA TYR A 5 -28.36 5.73 20.73
C TYR A 5 -26.95 5.83 21.30
N MET A 6 -26.78 5.44 22.55
CA MET A 6 -25.55 5.63 23.29
C MET A 6 -24.63 4.40 23.12
N ILE A 7 -23.53 4.57 22.39
CA ILE A 7 -22.55 3.53 22.10
C ILE A 7 -21.36 3.68 23.04
N GLY A 8 -21.33 2.86 24.08
CA GLY A 8 -20.17 2.79 24.97
C GLY A 8 -18.98 2.16 24.25
N ASN A 9 -17.89 2.88 24.11
CA ASN A 9 -16.71 2.47 23.37
C ASN A 9 -15.44 2.96 24.05
N THR A 10 -14.33 2.41 23.66
CA THR A 10 -12.98 2.96 23.82
C THR A 10 -12.33 2.88 22.47
N HIS A 11 -12.13 4.01 21.79
CA HIS A 11 -11.11 4.03 20.76
C HIS A 11 -9.78 3.78 21.43
N PHE A 12 -9.04 2.80 20.95
CA PHE A 12 -7.84 2.34 21.61
C PHE A 12 -6.71 2.20 20.60
N ASP A 13 -5.61 2.91 20.89
CA ASP A 13 -4.42 2.85 20.07
C ASP A 13 -3.46 1.78 20.60
N PRO A 14 -3.33 0.63 19.92
CA PRO A 14 -2.40 -0.40 20.32
C PRO A 14 -0.94 0.06 20.27
N VAL A 15 -0.64 1.11 19.50
CA VAL A 15 0.67 1.74 19.37
C VAL A 15 0.45 3.20 18.93
N TRP A 16 1.03 4.16 19.66
CA TRP A 16 1.02 5.58 19.27
C TRP A 16 2.08 6.39 20.01
N LEU A 17 1.73 7.10 21.13
CA LEU A 17 2.67 7.75 22.05
C LEU A 17 3.27 6.76 23.07
N TRP A 18 2.98 5.52 22.90
CA TRP A 18 3.42 4.36 23.67
C TRP A 18 3.59 3.16 22.72
N LYS A 19 4.25 2.14 23.24
CA LYS A 19 4.44 0.86 22.55
C LYS A 19 3.33 -0.15 22.89
N TRP A 20 3.25 -1.22 22.13
CA TRP A 20 2.24 -2.28 22.28
C TRP A 20 2.27 -2.96 23.66
N ASP A 21 3.43 -3.05 24.34
CA ASP A 21 3.58 -3.66 25.65
C ASP A 21 2.94 -2.80 26.75
N GLU A 22 3.04 -1.48 26.68
CA GLU A 22 2.31 -0.57 27.56
C GLU A 22 0.80 -0.60 27.25
N ALA A 23 0.43 -0.57 25.98
CA ALA A 23 -0.95 -0.68 25.52
C ALA A 23 -1.63 -1.96 26.01
N MET A 24 -0.93 -3.10 26.04
CA MET A 24 -1.44 -4.38 26.55
C MET A 24 -1.85 -4.29 28.02
N ALA A 25 -1.08 -3.61 28.85
CA ALA A 25 -1.44 -3.40 30.26
C ALA A 25 -2.66 -2.48 30.41
N SER A 26 -2.71 -1.41 29.61
CA SER A 26 -3.81 -0.44 29.61
C SER A 26 -5.14 -1.04 29.17
N ILE A 27 -5.14 -1.81 28.08
CA ILE A 27 -6.38 -2.43 27.58
C ILE A 27 -6.93 -3.49 28.56
N ARG A 28 -6.06 -4.22 29.26
CA ARG A 28 -6.49 -5.15 30.31
C ARG A 28 -7.25 -4.43 31.43
N ALA A 29 -6.74 -3.28 31.88
CA ALA A 29 -7.44 -2.43 32.85
C ALA A 29 -8.76 -1.88 32.31
N THR A 30 -8.78 -1.45 31.05
CA THR A 30 -9.97 -0.96 30.33
C THR A 30 -11.06 -2.01 30.26
N PHE A 31 -10.73 -3.23 29.84
CA PHE A 31 -11.71 -4.33 29.75
C PHE A 31 -12.22 -4.73 31.12
N ARG A 32 -11.37 -4.76 32.15
CA ARG A 32 -11.84 -4.98 33.52
C ARG A 32 -12.84 -3.92 33.95
N SER A 33 -12.56 -2.65 33.66
CA SER A 33 -13.47 -1.53 33.93
C SER A 33 -14.83 -1.73 33.23
N ALA A 34 -14.82 -2.04 31.93
CA ALA A 34 -16.05 -2.27 31.15
C ALA A 34 -16.88 -3.44 31.70
N LEU A 35 -16.24 -4.56 32.01
CA LEU A 35 -16.90 -5.74 32.58
C LEU A 35 -17.49 -5.46 33.97
N ASP A 36 -16.82 -4.67 34.82
CA ASP A 36 -17.32 -4.26 36.11
C ASP A 36 -18.51 -3.32 35.99
N ARG A 37 -18.51 -2.39 35.01
CA ARG A 37 -19.70 -1.56 34.67
C ARG A 37 -20.88 -2.44 34.24
N MET A 38 -20.64 -3.51 33.46
CA MET A 38 -21.68 -4.45 33.07
C MET A 38 -22.27 -5.23 34.24
N LYS A 39 -21.51 -5.46 35.33
CA LYS A 39 -22.03 -6.07 36.56
C LYS A 39 -22.87 -5.09 37.37
N GLU A 40 -22.47 -3.81 37.41
CA GLU A 40 -23.15 -2.74 38.15
C GLU A 40 -24.46 -2.31 37.45
N ASP A 41 -24.45 -2.25 36.11
CA ASP A 41 -25.63 -1.87 35.30
C ASP A 41 -25.91 -2.93 34.24
N LYS A 42 -27.13 -3.51 34.31
CA LYS A 42 -27.57 -4.59 33.40
C LYS A 42 -27.90 -4.08 32.01
N ASN A 43 -28.20 -2.80 31.84
CA ASN A 43 -28.56 -2.20 30.56
C ASN A 43 -27.30 -1.72 29.80
N PHE A 44 -26.19 -1.48 30.51
CA PHE A 44 -24.96 -0.98 29.89
C PHE A 44 -24.43 -1.95 28.84
N THR A 45 -24.12 -1.39 27.66
CA THR A 45 -23.49 -2.09 26.52
C THR A 45 -22.14 -1.48 26.21
N TYR A 46 -21.25 -2.26 25.66
CA TYR A 46 -19.90 -1.84 25.28
C TYR A 46 -19.53 -2.42 23.91
N SER A 47 -18.90 -1.63 23.04
CA SER A 47 -18.48 -2.00 21.69
C SER A 47 -16.97 -1.99 21.59
N PHE A 48 -16.38 -3.13 21.23
CA PHE A 48 -14.95 -3.26 20.95
C PHE A 48 -14.67 -4.62 20.29
N ALA A 49 -13.83 -4.67 19.23
CA ALA A 49 -13.58 -5.93 18.51
C ALA A 49 -12.24 -6.02 17.76
N THR A 50 -11.17 -5.39 18.21
CA THR A 50 -9.84 -5.48 17.59
C THR A 50 -9.18 -6.85 17.88
N PRO A 51 -9.06 -7.79 16.91
CA PRO A 51 -8.58 -9.15 17.15
C PRO A 51 -7.21 -9.27 17.81
N PRO A 52 -6.13 -8.56 17.43
CA PRO A 52 -4.85 -8.63 18.12
C PRO A 52 -4.94 -8.30 19.60
N VAL A 53 -5.81 -7.36 19.98
CA VAL A 53 -6.02 -6.95 21.36
C VAL A 53 -6.72 -8.06 22.15
N PHE A 54 -7.69 -8.74 21.55
CA PHE A 54 -8.31 -9.91 22.16
C PHE A 54 -7.31 -11.06 22.33
N GLU A 55 -6.38 -11.26 21.38
CA GLU A 55 -5.31 -12.26 21.54
C GLU A 55 -4.38 -11.93 22.71
N TRP A 56 -4.08 -10.65 22.96
CA TRP A 56 -3.32 -10.26 24.15
C TRP A 56 -4.04 -10.68 25.43
N ILE A 57 -5.35 -10.43 25.53
CA ILE A 57 -6.14 -10.82 26.71
C ILE A 57 -6.25 -12.34 26.84
N LYS A 58 -6.52 -13.05 25.74
CA LYS A 58 -6.63 -14.51 25.71
C LYS A 58 -5.33 -15.18 26.23
N ASN A 59 -4.18 -14.62 25.86
CA ASN A 59 -2.87 -15.16 26.25
C ASN A 59 -2.42 -14.73 27.67
N THR A 60 -2.93 -13.61 28.21
CA THR A 60 -2.48 -13.06 29.49
C THR A 60 -3.52 -13.18 30.62
N ASP A 61 -4.82 -13.22 30.28
CA ASP A 61 -5.94 -13.30 31.22
C ASP A 61 -7.11 -14.09 30.62
N PRO A 62 -6.96 -15.42 30.48
CA PRO A 62 -8.00 -16.26 29.84
C PRO A 62 -9.35 -16.22 30.56
N GLU A 63 -9.37 -15.99 31.88
CA GLU A 63 -10.63 -15.86 32.65
C GLU A 63 -11.39 -14.59 32.23
N MET A 64 -10.69 -13.47 32.02
CA MET A 64 -11.28 -12.25 31.49
C MET A 64 -11.78 -12.47 30.07
N PHE A 65 -11.03 -13.18 29.22
CA PHE A 65 -11.44 -13.49 27.86
C PHE A 65 -12.74 -14.32 27.84
N ASP A 66 -12.88 -15.29 28.73
CA ASP A 66 -14.12 -16.08 28.88
C ASP A 66 -15.28 -15.22 29.41
N GLU A 67 -15.02 -14.26 30.31
CA GLU A 67 -16.05 -13.30 30.75
C GLU A 67 -16.52 -12.43 29.58
N ILE A 68 -15.61 -11.96 28.71
CA ILE A 68 -15.93 -11.22 27.48
C ILE A 68 -16.82 -12.06 26.54
N LYS A 69 -16.47 -13.34 26.32
CA LYS A 69 -17.30 -14.27 25.53
C LYS A 69 -18.72 -14.37 26.06
N MET A 70 -18.90 -14.43 27.37
CA MET A 70 -20.26 -14.44 27.97
C MET A 70 -21.01 -13.15 27.65
N ARG A 71 -20.36 -11.97 27.75
CA ARG A 71 -21.00 -10.67 27.44
C ARG A 71 -21.36 -10.54 25.98
N ILE A 72 -20.50 -11.05 25.06
CA ILE A 72 -20.80 -11.12 23.61
C ILE A 72 -22.03 -12.01 23.37
N LYS A 73 -22.11 -13.18 24.02
CA LYS A 73 -23.25 -14.08 23.93
C LYS A 73 -24.53 -13.46 24.46
N GLU A 74 -24.47 -12.66 25.53
CA GLU A 74 -25.60 -11.89 26.08
C GLU A 74 -26.03 -10.73 25.18
N GLY A 75 -25.27 -10.36 24.15
CA GLY A 75 -25.51 -9.20 23.29
C GLY A 75 -25.18 -7.86 23.95
N ARG A 76 -24.41 -7.87 25.05
CA ARG A 76 -24.02 -6.67 25.82
C ARG A 76 -22.61 -6.17 25.47
N TRP A 77 -21.78 -7.01 24.87
CA TRP A 77 -20.53 -6.64 24.27
C TRP A 77 -20.67 -6.78 22.75
N ASP A 78 -20.65 -5.65 22.03
CA ASP A 78 -20.78 -5.59 20.58
C ASP A 78 -19.42 -5.75 19.89
N THR A 79 -19.41 -6.45 18.75
CA THR A 79 -18.21 -6.75 17.98
C THR A 79 -18.15 -5.97 16.65
N ALA A 80 -18.67 -4.75 16.63
CA ALA A 80 -18.88 -3.94 15.43
C ALA A 80 -17.63 -3.21 14.90
N GLU A 81 -16.39 -3.71 15.04
CA GLU A 81 -15.21 -3.08 14.45
C GLU A 81 -14.86 -3.59 13.05
N GLY A 82 -15.04 -4.89 12.79
CA GLY A 82 -14.97 -5.49 11.46
C GLY A 82 -13.60 -5.53 10.76
N TRP A 83 -12.55 -4.95 11.34
CA TRP A 83 -11.17 -4.95 10.85
C TRP A 83 -10.22 -5.70 11.79
N TRP A 84 -9.08 -6.17 11.26
CA TRP A 84 -8.00 -6.71 12.09
C TRP A 84 -7.47 -5.68 13.09
N VAL A 85 -7.22 -4.47 12.59
CA VAL A 85 -7.03 -3.23 13.37
C VAL A 85 -7.79 -2.10 12.67
N GLN A 86 -7.92 -0.92 13.27
CA GLN A 86 -8.40 0.28 12.55
C GLN A 86 -7.28 0.82 11.64
N PRO A 87 -7.27 0.48 10.32
CA PRO A 87 -6.12 0.73 9.48
C PRO A 87 -6.07 2.18 9.01
N ASP A 88 -4.89 2.63 8.57
CA ASP A 88 -4.82 3.71 7.59
C ASP A 88 -5.62 3.32 6.35
N CYS A 89 -6.59 4.14 5.97
CA CYS A 89 -7.59 3.79 4.96
C CYS A 89 -7.23 4.26 3.54
N TYR A 90 -5.96 4.61 3.29
CA TYR A 90 -5.52 5.05 1.97
C TYR A 90 -4.14 4.51 1.54
N SER A 91 -3.18 4.38 2.45
CA SER A 91 -1.78 4.04 2.14
C SER A 91 -1.55 2.55 1.89
N ALA A 92 -2.40 1.68 2.43
CA ALA A 92 -2.35 0.23 2.21
C ALA A 92 -2.94 -0.16 0.84
N SER A 93 -2.64 -1.37 0.38
CA SER A 93 -3.19 -1.90 -0.89
C SER A 93 -4.67 -2.28 -0.75
N GLY A 94 -5.40 -2.33 -1.87
CA GLY A 94 -6.78 -2.79 -1.88
C GLY A 94 -6.95 -4.22 -1.35
N GLU A 95 -5.97 -5.10 -1.60
CA GLU A 95 -5.98 -6.46 -1.07
C GLU A 95 -5.78 -6.48 0.45
N SER A 96 -4.97 -5.59 1.02
CA SER A 96 -4.82 -5.48 2.46
C SER A 96 -6.14 -5.17 3.16
N TYR A 97 -6.98 -4.29 2.62
CA TYR A 97 -8.30 -4.02 3.21
C TYR A 97 -9.23 -5.23 3.15
N VAL A 98 -9.15 -6.02 2.08
CA VAL A 98 -9.87 -7.30 2.03
C VAL A 98 -9.38 -8.23 3.14
N ARG A 99 -8.05 -8.28 3.40
CA ARG A 99 -7.46 -9.12 4.46
C ARG A 99 -7.77 -8.59 5.85
N GLN A 100 -7.81 -7.28 6.07
CA GLN A 100 -8.28 -6.68 7.32
C GLN A 100 -9.66 -7.22 7.70
N GLY A 101 -10.61 -7.21 6.75
CA GLY A 101 -11.94 -7.76 6.95
C GLY A 101 -11.97 -9.28 7.09
N LEU A 102 -11.30 -10.01 6.20
CA LEU A 102 -11.30 -11.48 6.18
C LEU A 102 -10.76 -12.08 7.50
N TYR A 103 -9.59 -11.63 7.95
CA TYR A 103 -8.98 -12.16 9.17
C TYR A 103 -9.74 -11.72 10.43
N ALA A 104 -10.33 -10.52 10.44
CA ALA A 104 -11.20 -10.11 11.55
C ALA A 104 -12.46 -11.00 11.64
N GLN A 105 -13.15 -11.21 10.52
CA GLN A 105 -14.35 -12.07 10.48
C GLN A 105 -14.02 -13.53 10.87
N LYS A 106 -12.89 -14.06 10.36
CA LYS A 106 -12.39 -15.40 10.73
C LYS A 106 -12.15 -15.49 12.23
N TYR A 107 -11.44 -14.52 12.82
CA TYR A 107 -11.12 -14.48 14.23
C TYR A 107 -12.40 -14.43 15.11
N LEU A 108 -13.33 -13.54 14.76
CA LEU A 108 -14.59 -13.39 15.49
C LEU A 108 -15.42 -14.69 15.42
N TRP A 109 -15.46 -15.32 14.26
CA TRP A 109 -16.17 -16.59 14.10
C TRP A 109 -15.53 -17.72 14.93
N GLU A 110 -14.22 -17.90 14.85
CA GLU A 110 -13.50 -18.98 15.55
C GLU A 110 -13.56 -18.84 17.08
N ASN A 111 -13.51 -17.61 17.60
CA ASN A 111 -13.46 -17.37 19.04
C ASN A 111 -14.82 -17.09 19.68
N PHE A 112 -15.76 -16.49 18.97
CA PHE A 112 -17.05 -16.06 19.52
C PHE A 112 -18.27 -16.66 18.81
N GLY A 113 -18.09 -17.38 17.69
CA GLY A 113 -19.19 -17.96 16.90
C GLY A 113 -20.07 -16.89 16.24
N LYS A 114 -19.54 -15.69 16.02
CA LYS A 114 -20.23 -14.55 15.43
C LYS A 114 -19.36 -13.87 14.39
N THR A 115 -19.99 -13.18 13.45
CA THR A 115 -19.37 -12.20 12.56
C THR A 115 -19.98 -10.84 12.82
N THR A 116 -19.48 -9.79 12.19
CA THR A 116 -20.06 -8.45 12.25
C THR A 116 -20.52 -8.01 10.87
N ASP A 117 -21.60 -7.22 10.82
CA ASP A 117 -22.13 -6.55 9.63
C ASP A 117 -21.79 -5.04 9.59
N CYS A 118 -21.09 -4.55 10.60
CA CYS A 118 -20.67 -3.16 10.75
C CYS A 118 -19.14 -3.03 10.90
N VAL A 119 -18.60 -1.95 10.34
CA VAL A 119 -17.25 -1.47 10.64
C VAL A 119 -17.34 -0.17 11.41
N PHE A 120 -16.50 -0.07 12.42
CA PHE A 120 -16.33 1.10 13.25
C PHE A 120 -14.89 1.58 13.14
N ASN A 121 -14.67 2.72 12.50
CA ASN A 121 -13.35 3.23 12.17
C ASN A 121 -13.24 4.71 12.57
N ILE A 122 -12.93 4.94 13.83
CA ILE A 122 -13.10 6.23 14.48
C ILE A 122 -12.07 7.26 14.02
N ASP A 123 -10.78 6.90 13.97
CA ASP A 123 -9.71 7.89 13.91
C ASP A 123 -8.88 7.88 12.62
N SER A 124 -9.19 7.03 11.65
CA SER A 124 -8.42 6.96 10.40
C SER A 124 -8.49 8.26 9.59
N PHE A 125 -7.35 8.66 9.01
CA PHE A 125 -7.13 9.95 8.38
C PHE A 125 -7.62 10.03 6.92
N GLY A 126 -8.86 9.64 6.69
CA GLY A 126 -9.49 9.63 5.36
C GLY A 126 -9.73 8.22 4.83
N HIS A 127 -10.63 8.11 3.86
CA HIS A 127 -11.14 6.84 3.38
C HIS A 127 -11.17 6.80 1.86
N SER A 128 -10.65 5.69 1.30
CA SER A 128 -10.61 5.43 -0.14
C SER A 128 -12.00 5.34 -0.76
N PRO A 129 -12.21 5.84 -1.98
CA PRO A 129 -13.53 5.89 -2.61
C PRO A 129 -14.12 4.53 -2.96
N ASN A 130 -13.35 3.44 -2.94
CA ASN A 130 -13.85 2.09 -3.22
C ASN A 130 -14.09 1.22 -1.98
N PHE A 131 -14.00 1.80 -0.77
CA PHE A 131 -14.37 1.10 0.47
C PHE A 131 -15.78 0.53 0.45
N PRO A 132 -16.83 1.25 -0.05
CA PRO A 132 -18.19 0.69 -0.11
C PRO A 132 -18.26 -0.66 -0.80
N GLN A 133 -17.53 -0.86 -1.90
CA GLN A 133 -17.49 -2.14 -2.58
C GLN A 133 -16.78 -3.22 -1.76
N ILE A 134 -15.60 -2.90 -1.20
CA ILE A 134 -14.80 -3.85 -0.39
C ILE A 134 -15.63 -4.32 0.81
N LEU A 135 -16.25 -3.39 1.53
CA LEU A 135 -17.09 -3.68 2.69
C LEU A 135 -18.30 -4.57 2.31
N LYS A 136 -19.06 -4.15 1.30
CA LYS A 136 -20.23 -4.90 0.83
C LYS A 136 -19.89 -6.32 0.39
N LYS A 137 -18.78 -6.48 -0.36
CA LYS A 137 -18.29 -7.81 -0.79
C LYS A 137 -17.62 -8.59 0.34
N SER A 138 -17.34 -7.96 1.48
CA SER A 138 -16.93 -8.60 2.74
C SER A 138 -18.11 -8.85 3.71
N ARG A 139 -19.35 -8.79 3.22
CA ARG A 139 -20.60 -8.97 3.99
C ARG A 139 -20.82 -7.90 5.08
N ILE A 140 -20.24 -6.73 4.89
CA ILE A 140 -20.41 -5.57 5.76
C ILE A 140 -21.35 -4.58 5.09
N SER A 141 -22.40 -4.16 5.79
CA SER A 141 -23.44 -3.28 5.28
C SER A 141 -23.41 -1.87 5.85
N CYS A 142 -22.68 -1.66 6.94
CA CYS A 142 -22.63 -0.39 7.66
C CYS A 142 -21.20 0.04 7.99
N TYR A 143 -21.01 1.36 8.01
CA TYR A 143 -19.72 2.00 8.30
C TYR A 143 -19.90 3.21 9.22
N CYS A 144 -19.28 3.20 10.39
CA CYS A 144 -19.29 4.32 11.33
C CYS A 144 -17.89 4.88 11.47
N PHE A 145 -17.75 6.19 11.35
CA PHE A 145 -16.45 6.88 11.40
C PHE A 145 -16.61 8.26 12.08
N VAL A 146 -15.49 8.89 12.48
CA VAL A 146 -15.45 10.26 12.97
C VAL A 146 -14.73 11.19 11.98
N ARG A 147 -13.52 10.84 11.58
CA ARG A 147 -12.76 11.59 10.58
C ARG A 147 -13.11 11.15 9.16
N PRO A 148 -13.27 12.07 8.20
CA PRO A 148 -13.12 13.52 8.29
C PRO A 148 -14.26 14.17 9.10
N GLU A 149 -13.89 15.09 9.99
CA GLU A 149 -14.83 15.82 10.82
C GLU A 149 -15.64 16.87 10.02
N LYS A 150 -16.63 17.50 10.66
CA LYS A 150 -17.52 18.48 10.00
C LYS A 150 -16.81 19.70 9.44
N HIS A 151 -15.69 20.09 10.00
CA HIS A 151 -14.89 21.20 9.49
C HIS A 151 -14.04 20.81 8.25
N HIS A 152 -13.77 19.52 8.03
CA HIS A 152 -13.09 19.03 6.83
C HIS A 152 -14.07 18.82 5.66
N ILE A 153 -15.20 18.15 5.92
CA ILE A 153 -16.24 17.87 4.91
C ILE A 153 -17.61 18.23 5.47
N ALA A 154 -18.30 19.16 4.81
CA ALA A 154 -19.69 19.47 5.12
C ALA A 154 -20.59 18.35 4.56
N LEU A 155 -21.25 17.60 5.43
CA LEU A 155 -22.32 16.65 5.09
C LEU A 155 -23.66 17.28 5.50
N GLU A 156 -24.68 17.11 4.65
CA GLU A 156 -26.02 17.59 4.93
C GLU A 156 -26.65 16.85 6.14
N HIS A 157 -26.39 15.54 6.20
CA HIS A 157 -26.78 14.66 7.30
C HIS A 157 -25.65 13.76 7.71
N PRO A 158 -25.51 13.40 9.00
CA PRO A 158 -24.47 12.46 9.46
C PRO A 158 -24.70 11.02 8.97
N LEU A 159 -25.95 10.65 8.69
CA LEU A 159 -26.35 9.36 8.12
C LEU A 159 -26.55 9.49 6.60
N PHE A 160 -25.88 8.66 5.83
CA PHE A 160 -25.93 8.69 4.37
C PHE A 160 -25.62 7.33 3.73
N ASN A 161 -26.05 7.15 2.49
CA ASN A 161 -25.56 6.08 1.64
C ASN A 161 -24.22 6.49 1.03
N TRP A 162 -23.14 5.81 1.40
CA TRP A 162 -21.84 6.03 0.77
C TRP A 162 -21.73 5.15 -0.48
N GLU A 163 -21.58 5.79 -1.65
CA GLU A 163 -21.52 5.12 -2.95
C GLU A 163 -20.07 5.03 -3.44
N GLY A 164 -19.58 3.81 -3.66
CA GLY A 164 -18.25 3.53 -4.19
C GLY A 164 -18.13 3.79 -5.71
N THR A 165 -16.92 3.69 -6.21
CA THR A 165 -16.60 3.93 -7.63
C THR A 165 -17.28 2.96 -8.60
N ASP A 166 -17.64 1.77 -8.13
CA ASP A 166 -18.40 0.77 -8.89
C ASP A 166 -19.93 0.94 -8.77
N GLY A 167 -20.42 1.92 -8.01
CA GLY A 167 -21.82 2.14 -7.68
C GLY A 167 -22.37 1.30 -6.53
N SER A 168 -21.55 0.49 -5.85
CA SER A 168 -21.92 -0.19 -4.62
C SER A 168 -22.22 0.82 -3.53
N LYS A 169 -23.26 0.54 -2.71
CA LYS A 169 -23.67 1.40 -1.59
C LYS A 169 -23.63 0.64 -0.28
N ILE A 170 -23.18 1.32 0.76
CA ILE A 170 -23.31 0.93 2.17
C ILE A 170 -23.88 2.10 2.95
N LEU A 171 -24.51 1.80 4.07
CA LEU A 171 -24.99 2.83 4.97
C LEU A 171 -23.83 3.32 5.85
N ALA A 172 -23.59 4.62 5.86
CA ALA A 172 -22.49 5.24 6.61
C ALA A 172 -23.01 6.28 7.60
N TYR A 173 -22.35 6.40 8.73
CA TYR A 173 -22.65 7.40 9.76
C TYR A 173 -21.38 8.08 10.24
N ARG A 174 -21.34 9.42 10.16
CA ARG A 174 -20.28 10.20 10.80
C ARG A 174 -20.67 10.51 12.24
N ALA A 175 -20.00 9.84 13.20
CA ALA A 175 -20.16 10.12 14.61
C ALA A 175 -19.42 11.43 14.95
N GLU A 176 -20.13 12.41 15.51
CA GLU A 176 -19.58 13.72 15.83
C GLU A 176 -19.19 13.79 17.31
N ASP A 177 -18.11 14.51 17.61
CA ASP A 177 -17.59 14.76 18.98
C ASP A 177 -17.34 13.48 19.82
N ALA A 178 -16.94 12.37 19.19
CA ALA A 178 -16.68 11.10 19.87
C ALA A 178 -15.56 11.16 20.93
N TYR A 179 -14.71 12.17 20.86
CA TYR A 179 -13.58 12.38 21.79
C TYR A 179 -13.93 13.31 22.97
N SER A 180 -15.15 13.87 23.02
CA SER A 180 -15.54 14.75 24.11
C SER A 180 -15.66 13.96 25.43
N LYS A 181 -14.97 14.45 26.46
CA LYS A 181 -15.07 13.94 27.84
C LYS A 181 -16.36 14.39 28.56
N ASN A 182 -17.10 15.33 27.95
CA ASN A 182 -18.32 15.90 28.48
C ASN A 182 -19.53 15.43 27.62
N LEU A 183 -20.29 14.51 28.14
CA LEU A 183 -21.44 13.92 27.44
C LEU A 183 -22.50 14.97 27.05
N ALA A 184 -22.76 15.96 27.90
CA ALA A 184 -23.71 17.02 27.58
C ALA A 184 -23.26 17.87 26.41
N GLU A 185 -21.97 18.22 26.37
CA GLU A 185 -21.35 18.95 25.27
C GLU A 185 -21.36 18.14 23.96
N CYS A 186 -21.02 16.86 24.02
CA CYS A 186 -21.12 15.94 22.89
C CYS A 186 -22.53 15.93 22.29
N ILE A 187 -23.58 15.87 23.12
CA ILE A 187 -24.97 15.90 22.66
C ILE A 187 -25.36 17.26 22.07
N GLU A 188 -24.89 18.35 22.67
CA GLU A 188 -25.19 19.71 22.22
C GLU A 188 -24.54 20.04 20.87
N ASN A 189 -23.32 19.57 20.65
CA ASN A 189 -22.54 19.84 19.45
C ASN A 189 -22.97 19.04 18.21
N GLN A 190 -23.87 18.05 18.33
CA GLN A 190 -24.35 17.29 17.18
C GLN A 190 -25.01 18.19 16.13
N THR A 191 -24.67 17.99 14.85
CA THR A 191 -25.26 18.75 13.72
C THR A 191 -26.74 18.48 13.59
N GLU A 192 -27.15 17.20 13.67
CA GLU A 192 -28.55 16.79 13.60
C GLU A 192 -29.29 17.09 14.93
N LYS A 193 -30.40 17.81 14.85
CA LYS A 193 -31.17 18.25 16.02
C LYS A 193 -32.56 17.61 16.14
N GLU A 194 -33.11 17.10 15.05
CA GLU A 194 -34.49 16.64 14.98
C GLU A 194 -34.62 15.11 14.88
N GLN A 195 -33.67 14.48 14.16
CA GLN A 195 -33.66 13.03 13.96
C GLN A 195 -32.92 12.29 15.08
N ASP A 196 -33.15 11.00 15.17
CA ASP A 196 -32.40 10.10 16.04
C ASP A 196 -30.92 10.12 15.70
N ILE A 197 -30.06 10.05 16.72
CA ILE A 197 -28.61 10.12 16.56
C ILE A 197 -27.89 9.00 17.29
N LEU A 198 -26.73 8.60 16.71
CA LEU A 198 -25.76 7.73 17.34
C LEU A 198 -24.70 8.59 18.04
N ILE A 199 -24.45 8.33 19.32
CA ILE A 199 -23.43 9.00 20.12
C ILE A 199 -22.45 7.98 20.64
N VAL A 200 -21.17 8.15 20.26
CA VAL A 200 -20.06 7.38 20.81
C VAL A 200 -19.55 8.08 22.06
N TYR A 201 -19.37 7.34 23.13
CA TYR A 201 -18.89 7.87 24.40
C TYR A 201 -17.98 6.89 25.13
N GLY A 202 -17.05 7.40 25.89
CA GLY A 202 -16.06 6.65 26.68
C GLY A 202 -14.76 7.42 26.83
N VAL A 203 -13.80 6.85 27.54
CA VAL A 203 -12.43 7.37 27.60
C VAL A 203 -11.63 6.64 26.51
N THR A 204 -10.86 7.41 25.72
CA THR A 204 -10.26 6.96 24.45
C THR A 204 -8.74 6.96 24.49
N ASP A 205 -8.14 6.60 23.37
CA ASP A 205 -6.72 6.61 23.02
C ASP A 205 -5.92 5.58 23.85
N HIS A 206 -5.47 5.92 25.03
CA HIS A 206 -4.75 5.02 25.92
C HIS A 206 -5.64 4.02 26.68
N GLY A 207 -6.97 4.18 26.59
CA GLY A 207 -7.96 3.33 27.25
C GLY A 207 -8.68 4.00 28.41
N GLY A 208 -9.57 3.26 29.10
CA GLY A 208 -10.32 3.73 30.26
C GLY A 208 -11.78 3.29 30.32
N ALA A 209 -12.43 3.03 29.20
CA ALA A 209 -13.85 2.69 29.06
C ALA A 209 -14.84 3.78 29.56
N PRO A 210 -16.15 3.64 29.35
CA PRO A 210 -17.15 4.54 29.92
C PRO A 210 -17.10 4.63 31.43
N THR A 211 -17.15 5.85 31.95
CA THR A 211 -17.09 6.11 33.40
C THR A 211 -18.45 5.86 34.07
N LYS A 212 -18.44 5.63 35.40
CA LYS A 212 -19.69 5.54 36.20
C LYS A 212 -20.54 6.80 36.07
N LYS A 213 -19.90 7.97 35.97
CA LYS A 213 -20.57 9.25 35.81
C LYS A 213 -21.35 9.30 34.50
N MET A 214 -20.70 8.97 33.38
CA MET A 214 -21.35 8.92 32.05
C MET A 214 -22.54 7.97 32.04
N ILE A 215 -22.41 6.77 32.59
CA ILE A 215 -23.49 5.79 32.68
C ILE A 215 -24.67 6.32 33.51
N ALA A 216 -24.40 6.98 34.65
CA ALA A 216 -25.43 7.56 35.48
C ALA A 216 -26.15 8.74 34.79
N GLU A 217 -25.42 9.58 34.06
CA GLU A 217 -25.97 10.66 33.24
C GLU A 217 -26.90 10.12 32.16
N ILE A 218 -26.49 9.07 31.42
CA ILE A 218 -27.35 8.43 30.40
C ILE A 218 -28.61 7.86 31.02
N ASN A 219 -28.51 7.14 32.14
CA ASN A 219 -29.67 6.59 32.85
C ASN A 219 -30.66 7.67 33.37
N ALA A 220 -30.20 8.91 33.52
CA ALA A 220 -31.03 10.05 33.93
C ALA A 220 -31.77 10.73 32.76
N MET A 221 -31.46 10.36 31.51
CA MET A 221 -32.07 10.95 30.31
C MET A 221 -33.27 10.12 29.84
N ASP A 222 -34.45 10.74 29.67
CA ASP A 222 -35.65 10.04 29.21
C ASP A 222 -35.60 9.57 27.75
N ASN A 223 -34.73 10.15 26.93
CA ASN A 223 -34.61 9.90 25.48
C ASN A 223 -33.31 9.20 25.07
N ALA A 224 -32.50 8.75 26.03
CA ALA A 224 -31.25 8.03 25.76
C ALA A 224 -31.42 6.55 26.08
N GLU A 225 -30.78 5.68 25.27
CA GLU A 225 -30.69 4.25 25.55
C GLU A 225 -29.30 3.71 25.21
N PHE A 226 -28.81 2.76 25.99
CA PHE A 226 -27.61 2.00 25.63
C PHE A 226 -27.90 1.14 24.40
N SER A 227 -27.01 1.18 23.43
CA SER A 227 -27.23 0.55 22.13
C SER A 227 -25.94 -0.04 21.56
N SER A 228 -26.05 -0.64 20.39
CA SER A 228 -24.95 -1.07 19.53
C SER A 228 -25.00 -0.33 18.19
N VAL A 229 -23.87 -0.27 17.52
CA VAL A 229 -23.75 0.33 16.18
C VAL A 229 -24.66 -0.39 15.19
N SER A 230 -24.61 -1.73 15.16
CA SER A 230 -25.46 -2.56 14.29
C SER A 230 -26.96 -2.31 14.51
N ARG A 231 -27.38 -2.10 15.76
CA ARG A 231 -28.78 -1.83 16.06
C ARG A 231 -29.24 -0.47 15.51
N PHE A 232 -28.43 0.57 15.66
CA PHE A 232 -28.74 1.89 15.11
C PHE A 232 -28.96 1.83 13.60
N PHE A 233 -28.05 1.23 12.86
CA PHE A 233 -28.15 1.13 11.41
C PHE A 233 -29.36 0.28 10.95
N LYS A 234 -29.68 -0.77 11.69
CA LYS A 234 -30.85 -1.62 11.39
C LYS A 234 -32.19 -0.88 11.57
N GLU A 235 -32.24 0.02 12.56
CA GLU A 235 -33.46 0.84 12.82
C GLU A 235 -33.55 2.06 11.87
N HIS A 236 -32.45 2.44 11.17
CA HIS A 236 -32.38 3.61 10.28
C HIS A 236 -31.93 3.24 8.85
N SER A 237 -32.43 2.13 8.32
CA SER A 237 -32.03 1.61 7.00
C SER A 237 -32.67 2.31 5.80
N ASP A 238 -33.59 3.25 5.98
CA ASP A 238 -34.38 3.94 4.96
C ASP A 238 -33.76 5.27 4.47
N CYS A 239 -32.48 5.49 4.70
CA CYS A 239 -31.75 6.69 4.29
C CYS A 239 -31.72 6.86 2.77
N THR A 240 -32.06 8.07 2.29
CA THR A 240 -32.05 8.42 0.85
C THR A 240 -30.90 9.33 0.44
N TYR A 241 -30.27 10.04 1.40
CA TYR A 241 -29.14 10.93 1.13
C TYR A 241 -27.90 10.09 0.72
N THR A 242 -27.21 10.50 -0.36
CA THR A 242 -26.09 9.74 -0.93
C THR A 242 -24.86 10.63 -1.11
N VAL A 243 -23.70 10.14 -0.69
CA VAL A 243 -22.37 10.75 -0.89
C VAL A 243 -21.55 9.82 -1.79
N LYS A 244 -20.88 10.39 -2.81
CA LYS A 244 -20.18 9.65 -3.87
C LYS A 244 -18.73 10.12 -3.99
N ASP A 245 -17.95 10.12 -2.97
CA ASP A 245 -16.58 10.60 -3.10
C ASP A 245 -15.65 9.88 -2.12
N GLU A 246 -14.35 10.11 -2.28
CA GLU A 246 -13.39 9.83 -1.23
C GLU A 246 -13.65 10.77 -0.05
N LEU A 247 -13.44 10.28 1.16
CA LEU A 247 -13.61 11.06 2.37
C LEU A 247 -12.23 11.39 2.93
N LEU A 248 -11.64 12.51 2.50
CA LEU A 248 -10.30 12.94 2.94
C LEU A 248 -10.40 13.93 4.10
N THR A 249 -9.47 13.82 5.06
CA THR A 249 -9.27 14.82 6.10
C THR A 249 -8.46 16.01 5.57
N GLY A 250 -8.49 17.12 6.30
CA GLY A 250 -7.55 18.24 6.07
C GLY A 250 -6.18 17.99 6.71
N ASP A 251 -6.05 16.96 7.54
CA ASP A 251 -4.81 16.57 8.22
C ASP A 251 -3.98 15.71 7.26
N PHE A 252 -3.12 16.33 6.47
CA PHE A 252 -2.39 15.66 5.40
C PHE A 252 -1.02 15.08 5.80
N GLY A 253 -0.54 15.38 7.01
CA GLY A 253 0.72 14.85 7.52
C GLY A 253 0.83 13.32 7.44
N PRO A 254 -0.21 12.55 7.83
CA PRO A 254 -0.20 11.10 7.75
C PRO A 254 0.08 10.53 6.36
N TYR A 255 -0.23 11.25 5.28
CA TYR A 255 0.07 10.81 3.92
C TYR A 255 1.56 10.97 3.55
N SER A 256 2.25 11.95 4.15
CA SER A 256 3.62 12.35 3.80
C SER A 256 4.68 12.01 4.85
N ASN A 257 4.30 11.73 6.09
CA ASN A 257 5.24 11.36 7.14
C ASN A 257 5.87 9.99 6.89
N TYR A 258 7.11 9.86 7.30
CA TYR A 258 7.86 8.61 7.42
C TYR A 258 7.67 7.66 6.22
N PRO A 259 8.10 8.04 5.01
CA PRO A 259 7.91 7.25 3.79
C PRO A 259 8.55 5.86 3.87
N THR A 260 9.55 5.68 4.74
CA THR A 260 10.22 4.40 4.97
C THR A 260 9.24 3.33 5.45
N ILE A 261 8.39 3.62 6.46
CA ILE A 261 7.45 2.62 6.97
C ILE A 261 6.40 2.24 5.92
N LYS A 262 5.92 3.22 5.13
CA LYS A 262 4.98 2.98 4.02
C LYS A 262 5.61 2.14 2.91
N LYS A 263 6.91 2.35 2.63
CA LYS A 263 7.67 1.53 1.69
C LYS A 263 7.83 0.09 2.20
N TYR A 264 8.14 -0.11 3.50
CA TYR A 264 8.17 -1.43 4.11
C TYR A 264 6.83 -2.14 4.01
N ASN A 265 5.71 -1.44 4.29
CA ASN A 265 4.37 -1.99 4.12
C ASN A 265 4.18 -2.50 2.67
N ARG A 266 4.46 -1.67 1.66
CA ARG A 266 4.31 -2.04 0.26
C ARG A 266 5.15 -3.25 -0.14
N LEU A 267 6.41 -3.30 0.29
CA LEU A 267 7.29 -4.45 0.04
C LEU A 267 6.77 -5.72 0.71
N ALA A 268 6.25 -5.62 1.93
CA ALA A 268 5.67 -6.75 2.66
C ALA A 268 4.39 -7.27 1.98
N GLU A 269 3.50 -6.38 1.51
CA GLU A 269 2.30 -6.75 0.76
C GLU A 269 2.66 -7.55 -0.51
N TYR A 270 3.58 -7.06 -1.34
CA TYR A 270 4.01 -7.77 -2.54
C TYR A 270 4.72 -9.09 -2.21
N ALA A 271 5.55 -9.13 -1.17
CA ALA A 271 6.22 -10.36 -0.74
C ALA A 271 5.20 -11.43 -0.31
N ALA A 272 4.19 -11.06 0.49
CA ALA A 272 3.13 -11.97 0.91
C ALA A 272 2.30 -12.48 -0.28
N LEU A 273 1.90 -11.60 -1.20
CA LEU A 273 1.18 -11.98 -2.43
C LEU A 273 2.02 -12.90 -3.33
N ASN A 274 3.32 -12.69 -3.42
CA ASN A 274 4.23 -13.54 -4.17
C ASN A 274 4.40 -14.92 -3.49
N ALA A 275 4.46 -14.95 -2.15
CA ALA A 275 4.51 -16.20 -1.40
C ALA A 275 3.24 -17.05 -1.62
N GLU A 276 2.06 -16.43 -1.62
CA GLU A 276 0.80 -17.10 -1.93
C GLU A 276 0.78 -17.68 -3.35
N LYS A 277 1.09 -16.86 -4.36
CA LYS A 277 1.10 -17.26 -5.78
C LYS A 277 2.08 -18.41 -6.02
N SER A 278 3.32 -18.27 -5.56
CA SER A 278 4.36 -19.30 -5.71
C SER A 278 3.98 -20.60 -5.00
N SER A 279 3.29 -20.51 -3.85
CA SER A 279 2.80 -21.67 -3.10
C SER A 279 1.70 -22.44 -3.85
N VAL A 280 0.82 -21.72 -4.54
CA VAL A 280 -0.21 -22.31 -5.41
C VAL A 280 0.46 -23.00 -6.61
N PHE A 281 1.45 -22.38 -7.25
CA PHE A 281 2.14 -22.97 -8.42
C PHE A 281 2.96 -24.21 -8.04
N ALA A 282 3.58 -24.20 -6.87
CA ALA A 282 4.39 -25.33 -6.40
C ALA A 282 3.58 -26.42 -5.71
N GLU A 283 2.27 -26.25 -5.55
CA GLU A 283 1.39 -27.11 -4.74
C GLU A 283 1.96 -27.35 -3.32
N ASN A 284 2.55 -26.30 -2.75
CA ASN A 284 3.24 -26.34 -1.46
C ASN A 284 2.89 -25.10 -0.65
N TYR A 285 1.73 -25.11 -0.01
CA TYR A 285 1.19 -23.94 0.68
C TYR A 285 1.40 -24.03 2.19
N SER A 286 2.20 -23.07 2.73
CA SER A 286 2.49 -22.97 4.16
C SER A 286 1.51 -21.97 4.82
N SER A 287 0.26 -22.38 5.04
CA SER A 287 -0.83 -21.52 5.51
C SER A 287 -0.47 -20.73 6.78
N GLU A 288 0.03 -21.41 7.82
CA GLU A 288 0.39 -20.77 9.10
C GLU A 288 1.46 -19.66 8.96
N LYS A 289 2.50 -19.91 8.13
CA LYS A 289 3.55 -18.91 7.91
C LYS A 289 3.03 -17.71 7.11
N ILE A 290 2.21 -17.94 6.10
CA ILE A 290 1.62 -16.90 5.26
C ILE A 290 0.62 -16.08 6.09
N GLU A 291 -0.22 -16.72 6.90
CA GLU A 291 -1.13 -16.04 7.83
C GLU A 291 -0.36 -15.18 8.84
N SER A 292 0.75 -15.70 9.41
CA SER A 292 1.61 -14.93 10.29
C SER A 292 2.22 -13.69 9.60
N CYS A 293 2.65 -13.82 8.33
CA CYS A 293 3.11 -12.66 7.55
C CYS A 293 2.01 -11.61 7.40
N TRP A 294 0.78 -12.03 7.07
CA TRP A 294 -0.35 -11.11 6.96
C TRP A 294 -0.70 -10.48 8.30
N HIS A 295 -0.67 -11.20 9.41
CA HIS A 295 -0.92 -10.62 10.74
C HIS A 295 0.10 -9.53 11.09
N ASP A 296 1.40 -9.75 10.80
CA ASP A 296 2.44 -8.73 10.95
C ASP A 296 2.17 -7.49 10.08
N ILE A 297 1.79 -7.69 8.81
CA ILE A 297 1.48 -6.61 7.87
C ILE A 297 0.26 -5.83 8.36
N LEU A 298 -0.85 -6.51 8.63
CA LEU A 298 -2.12 -5.89 8.96
C LEU A 298 -2.09 -5.14 10.29
N PHE A 299 -1.36 -5.65 11.30
CA PHE A 299 -1.17 -4.94 12.57
C PHE A 299 -0.45 -3.60 12.36
N ASN A 300 0.63 -3.61 11.56
CA ASN A 300 1.42 -2.41 11.29
C ASN A 300 0.77 -1.46 10.25
N GLN A 301 -0.40 -1.80 9.72
CA GLN A 301 -1.26 -0.89 8.98
C GLN A 301 -2.18 -0.06 9.88
N PHE A 302 -2.09 -0.22 11.20
CA PHE A 302 -2.78 0.65 12.14
C PHE A 302 -2.49 2.12 11.79
N HIS A 303 -3.53 2.98 11.89
CA HIS A 303 -3.49 4.32 11.27
C HIS A 303 -2.37 5.21 11.81
N ASP A 304 -1.98 5.12 13.09
CA ASP A 304 -0.86 5.90 13.61
C ASP A 304 0.51 5.35 13.19
N ILE A 305 0.64 4.02 13.07
CA ILE A 305 1.90 3.40 12.61
C ILE A 305 2.11 3.76 11.14
N LEU A 306 1.16 3.40 10.27
CA LEU A 306 1.31 3.62 8.83
C LEU A 306 1.22 5.12 8.48
N GLY A 307 0.44 5.89 9.24
CA GLY A 307 0.35 7.34 9.13
C GLY A 307 1.62 8.10 9.52
N GLY A 308 2.54 7.48 10.25
CA GLY A 308 3.77 8.17 10.66
C GLY A 308 3.60 9.07 11.88
N ALA A 309 2.62 8.80 12.77
CA ALA A 309 2.27 9.65 13.91
C ALA A 309 2.81 9.15 15.27
N CYS A 310 3.42 7.95 15.31
CA CYS A 310 3.92 7.32 16.54
C CYS A 310 5.24 7.93 17.05
N ILE A 311 5.60 7.57 18.28
CA ILE A 311 6.94 7.78 18.83
C ILE A 311 7.99 6.95 18.07
N LYS A 312 9.25 7.37 18.14
CA LYS A 312 10.36 6.74 17.41
C LYS A 312 10.55 5.25 17.74
N GLU A 313 10.42 4.87 19.01
CA GLU A 313 10.60 3.50 19.49
C GLU A 313 9.58 2.52 18.89
N ALA A 314 8.38 2.99 18.59
CA ALA A 314 7.34 2.19 17.95
C ALA A 314 7.71 1.78 16.52
N TYR A 315 8.44 2.63 15.81
CA TYR A 315 8.89 2.31 14.44
C TYR A 315 9.98 1.26 14.40
N PHE A 316 10.82 1.17 15.43
CA PHE A 316 11.77 0.07 15.52
C PHE A 316 11.05 -1.29 15.56
N ASP A 317 9.97 -1.40 16.34
CA ASP A 317 9.17 -2.62 16.40
C ASP A 317 8.43 -2.89 15.08
N ALA A 318 7.86 -1.87 14.46
CA ALA A 318 7.14 -1.96 13.19
C ALA A 318 8.06 -2.39 12.03
N GLU A 319 9.25 -1.79 11.91
CA GLU A 319 10.24 -2.15 10.89
C GLU A 319 10.75 -3.59 11.05
N ASN A 320 11.00 -4.05 12.28
CA ASN A 320 11.34 -5.43 12.56
C ASN A 320 10.22 -6.40 12.19
N SER A 321 8.97 -6.04 12.45
CA SER A 321 7.80 -6.84 12.12
C SER A 321 7.62 -6.96 10.60
N PHE A 322 7.66 -5.85 9.87
CA PHE A 322 7.66 -5.87 8.40
C PHE A 322 8.85 -6.63 7.83
N GLY A 323 10.06 -6.44 8.39
CA GLY A 323 11.27 -7.16 7.99
C GLY A 323 11.12 -8.67 8.12
N ARG A 324 10.52 -9.15 9.23
CA ARG A 324 10.21 -10.57 9.44
C ARG A 324 9.22 -11.09 8.41
N ALA A 325 8.14 -10.36 8.14
CA ALA A 325 7.13 -10.74 7.14
C ALA A 325 7.75 -10.83 5.75
N ILE A 326 8.54 -9.83 5.33
CA ILE A 326 9.24 -9.80 4.04
C ILE A 326 10.19 -10.99 3.91
N GLN A 327 11.03 -11.24 4.92
CA GLN A 327 12.01 -12.33 4.88
C GLN A 327 11.32 -13.69 4.80
N THR A 328 10.31 -13.94 5.63
CA THR A 328 9.57 -15.21 5.64
C THR A 328 8.85 -15.44 4.31
N ALA A 329 8.18 -14.43 3.77
CA ALA A 329 7.48 -14.52 2.50
C ALA A 329 8.45 -14.74 1.32
N ASN A 330 9.60 -14.07 1.31
CA ASN A 330 10.64 -14.27 0.30
C ASN A 330 11.24 -15.68 0.37
N GLU A 331 11.49 -16.23 1.56
CA GLU A 331 11.95 -17.62 1.71
C GLU A 331 10.93 -18.60 1.11
N ILE A 332 9.64 -18.45 1.43
CA ILE A 332 8.57 -19.28 0.85
C ILE A 332 8.58 -19.16 -0.67
N THR A 333 8.64 -17.95 -1.20
CA THR A 333 8.67 -17.69 -2.64
C THR A 333 9.85 -18.38 -3.29
N HIS A 334 11.07 -18.12 -2.83
CA HIS A 334 12.27 -18.67 -3.45
C HIS A 334 12.32 -20.20 -3.37
N PHE A 335 11.96 -20.82 -2.24
CA PHE A 335 11.90 -22.27 -2.14
C PHE A 335 10.88 -22.89 -3.09
N ASN A 336 9.72 -22.27 -3.27
CA ASN A 336 8.72 -22.76 -4.20
C ASN A 336 9.15 -22.61 -5.65
N LEU A 337 9.70 -21.46 -6.02
CA LEU A 337 10.22 -21.25 -7.38
C LEU A 337 11.37 -22.22 -7.70
N GLN A 338 12.30 -22.43 -6.77
CA GLN A 338 13.39 -23.40 -6.93
C GLN A 338 12.86 -24.85 -7.12
N LYS A 339 11.82 -25.27 -6.35
CA LYS A 339 11.18 -26.57 -6.53
C LYS A 339 10.59 -26.79 -7.92
N ILE A 340 10.09 -25.72 -8.54
CA ILE A 340 9.55 -25.79 -9.90
C ILE A 340 10.70 -25.78 -10.90
N THR A 341 11.66 -24.87 -10.73
CA THR A 341 12.83 -24.71 -11.60
C THR A 341 13.64 -26.02 -11.72
N ALA A 342 13.82 -26.74 -10.62
CA ALA A 342 14.49 -28.05 -10.61
C ALA A 342 13.78 -29.16 -11.44
N LYS A 343 12.57 -28.91 -11.94
CA LYS A 343 11.83 -29.83 -12.81
C LYS A 343 11.87 -29.43 -14.29
N MET A 344 12.53 -28.31 -14.61
CA MET A 344 12.68 -27.83 -15.98
C MET A 344 13.74 -28.64 -16.70
N LYS A 345 13.59 -28.76 -18.01
CA LYS A 345 14.65 -29.29 -18.84
C LYS A 345 15.59 -28.18 -19.25
N THR A 346 16.75 -28.07 -18.59
CA THR A 346 17.71 -26.98 -18.83
C THR A 346 18.87 -27.38 -19.77
N VAL A 347 19.05 -28.67 -20.02
CA VAL A 347 20.10 -29.17 -20.94
C VAL A 347 19.86 -28.66 -22.35
N GLY A 348 20.87 -27.93 -22.87
CA GLY A 348 20.91 -27.44 -24.24
C GLY A 348 21.41 -28.45 -25.28
N LYS A 349 21.31 -28.06 -26.55
CA LYS A 349 21.89 -28.82 -27.66
C LYS A 349 23.41 -28.62 -27.76
N ASN A 350 23.90 -27.50 -27.25
CA ASN A 350 25.30 -27.15 -27.27
C ASN A 350 25.93 -27.41 -25.90
N PRO A 351 27.03 -28.15 -25.78
CA PRO A 351 27.75 -28.39 -24.52
C PRO A 351 28.24 -27.05 -23.83
N ASP A 352 28.43 -26.01 -24.63
CA ASP A 352 28.89 -24.72 -24.14
C ASP A 352 27.75 -23.87 -23.53
N ASP A 353 26.50 -24.31 -23.65
CA ASP A 353 25.32 -23.65 -23.03
C ASP A 353 25.21 -24.02 -21.55
N ILE A 354 26.11 -23.52 -20.73
CA ILE A 354 26.25 -23.93 -19.32
C ILE A 354 25.48 -23.08 -18.32
N TRP A 355 25.02 -21.88 -18.71
CA TRP A 355 24.33 -20.95 -17.83
C TRP A 355 22.90 -20.71 -18.30
N ASN A 356 21.95 -20.91 -17.38
CA ASN A 356 20.55 -20.65 -17.61
C ASN A 356 20.04 -19.62 -16.60
N LEU A 357 19.19 -18.70 -17.06
CA LEU A 357 18.45 -17.78 -16.24
C LEU A 357 16.97 -18.08 -16.36
N VAL A 358 16.33 -18.46 -15.28
CA VAL A 358 14.88 -18.64 -15.21
C VAL A 358 14.28 -17.36 -14.60
N ILE A 359 13.51 -16.64 -15.38
CA ILE A 359 12.92 -15.36 -15.00
C ILE A 359 11.44 -15.58 -14.69
N TRP A 360 11.05 -15.34 -13.44
CA TRP A 360 9.71 -15.53 -12.91
C TRP A 360 8.98 -14.21 -12.79
N ASN A 361 7.85 -14.09 -13.46
CA ASN A 361 6.89 -12.98 -13.30
C ASN A 361 5.70 -13.46 -12.46
N LEU A 362 5.56 -12.94 -11.25
CA LEU A 362 4.45 -13.27 -10.34
C LEU A 362 3.29 -12.26 -10.44
N ASN A 363 3.37 -11.27 -11.35
CA ASN A 363 2.29 -10.33 -11.62
C ASN A 363 1.22 -10.94 -12.53
N GLY A 364 -0.01 -10.46 -12.42
CA GLY A 364 -1.15 -10.91 -13.22
C GLY A 364 -1.13 -10.45 -14.69
N ALA A 365 -0.21 -9.55 -15.05
CA ALA A 365 0.01 -9.09 -16.42
C ALA A 365 1.37 -9.55 -16.96
N GLU A 366 1.51 -9.62 -18.27
CA GLU A 366 2.81 -9.82 -18.92
C GLU A 366 3.79 -8.72 -18.48
N PHE A 367 5.00 -9.10 -18.15
CA PHE A 367 6.10 -8.15 -17.97
C PHE A 367 6.76 -7.87 -19.32
N ASP A 368 6.84 -6.62 -19.74
CA ASP A 368 7.63 -6.14 -20.89
C ASP A 368 8.52 -5.00 -20.41
N GLY A 369 9.78 -5.28 -20.11
CA GLY A 369 10.63 -4.27 -19.49
C GLY A 369 12.09 -4.67 -19.37
N TYR A 370 12.84 -3.84 -18.64
CA TYR A 370 14.26 -3.98 -18.44
C TYR A 370 14.57 -4.62 -17.10
N LEU A 371 15.45 -5.61 -17.14
CA LEU A 371 15.92 -6.38 -15.99
C LEU A 371 17.43 -6.31 -15.89
N GLU A 372 17.96 -6.62 -14.72
CA GLU A 372 19.39 -6.77 -14.48
C GLU A 372 19.66 -8.15 -13.90
N ALA A 373 20.66 -8.83 -14.44
CA ALA A 373 21.14 -10.10 -13.92
C ALA A 373 22.65 -10.00 -13.65
N GLU A 374 23.12 -10.82 -12.73
CA GLU A 374 24.55 -10.98 -12.45
C GLU A 374 24.85 -12.47 -12.39
N VAL A 375 25.77 -12.94 -13.24
CA VAL A 375 26.19 -14.35 -13.30
C VAL A 375 27.64 -14.49 -12.85
N GLN A 376 27.97 -15.60 -12.22
CA GLN A 376 29.33 -15.89 -11.76
C GLN A 376 29.96 -17.02 -12.60
N TRP A 377 31.07 -16.71 -13.25
CA TRP A 377 31.83 -17.63 -14.11
C TRP A 377 32.82 -18.45 -13.28
N ALA A 378 32.38 -19.51 -12.61
CA ALA A 378 33.18 -20.19 -11.57
C ALA A 378 34.54 -20.75 -12.04
N HIS A 379 34.70 -21.09 -13.31
CA HIS A 379 35.92 -21.72 -13.84
C HIS A 379 36.29 -21.27 -15.26
N GLU A 380 35.57 -20.32 -15.86
CA GLU A 380 35.71 -19.90 -17.25
C GLU A 380 36.19 -18.45 -17.34
N PHE A 381 37.50 -18.23 -17.14
CA PHE A 381 38.09 -16.91 -17.23
C PHE A 381 37.85 -16.21 -18.58
N ASP A 382 37.64 -16.97 -19.63
CA ASP A 382 37.43 -16.47 -21.00
C ASP A 382 36.08 -15.75 -21.19
N TRP A 383 35.16 -15.83 -20.20
CA TRP A 383 33.84 -15.20 -20.28
C TRP A 383 33.80 -13.82 -19.58
N TYR A 384 34.71 -13.58 -18.67
CA TYR A 384 34.70 -12.39 -17.82
C TYR A 384 34.76 -11.07 -18.59
N ASP A 385 35.50 -11.06 -19.69
CA ASP A 385 35.75 -9.90 -20.57
C ASP A 385 35.04 -9.98 -21.93
N LYS A 386 34.17 -11.00 -22.13
CA LYS A 386 33.44 -11.19 -23.39
C LYS A 386 32.05 -10.57 -23.35
N GLU A 387 31.62 -10.09 -24.51
CA GLU A 387 30.21 -9.73 -24.69
C GLU A 387 29.31 -10.94 -24.59
N ILE A 388 28.22 -10.75 -23.86
CA ILE A 388 27.19 -11.75 -23.67
C ILE A 388 25.83 -11.25 -24.19
N ALA A 389 24.99 -12.21 -24.55
CA ALA A 389 23.59 -12.02 -24.86
C ALA A 389 22.76 -13.13 -24.20
N LEU A 390 21.45 -12.98 -24.23
CA LEU A 390 20.55 -14.05 -23.86
C LEU A 390 19.94 -14.67 -25.11
N ALA A 391 19.71 -15.99 -25.09
CA ALA A 391 19.00 -16.71 -26.12
C ALA A 391 17.81 -17.43 -25.52
N ASP A 392 16.62 -17.36 -26.14
CA ASP A 392 15.47 -18.15 -25.73
C ASP A 392 15.46 -19.54 -26.39
N ALA A 393 14.43 -20.34 -26.11
CA ALA A 393 14.30 -21.72 -26.64
C ALA A 393 14.24 -21.80 -28.17
N ASP A 394 13.76 -20.77 -28.82
CA ASP A 394 13.65 -20.67 -30.29
C ASP A 394 14.95 -20.16 -30.94
N GLY A 395 15.92 -19.75 -30.13
CA GLY A 395 17.20 -19.18 -30.57
C GLY A 395 17.15 -17.70 -30.85
N ASN A 396 16.12 -16.99 -30.45
CA ASN A 396 16.06 -15.53 -30.54
C ASN A 396 17.08 -14.91 -29.60
N ILE A 397 17.86 -13.95 -30.09
CA ILE A 397 18.92 -13.29 -29.36
C ILE A 397 18.38 -11.98 -28.73
N TYR A 398 18.62 -11.85 -27.43
CA TYR A 398 18.31 -10.64 -26.64
C TYR A 398 19.63 -9.97 -26.28
N PRO A 399 19.90 -8.76 -26.79
CA PRO A 399 21.14 -8.06 -26.52
C PRO A 399 21.24 -7.68 -25.03
N CYS A 400 22.47 -7.80 -24.49
CA CYS A 400 22.81 -7.39 -23.14
C CYS A 400 23.77 -6.21 -23.16
N GLN A 401 23.69 -5.33 -22.20
CA GLN A 401 24.69 -4.28 -21.93
C GLN A 401 25.35 -4.61 -20.60
N ILE A 402 26.68 -4.76 -20.60
CA ILE A 402 27.47 -4.97 -19.38
C ILE A 402 27.41 -3.71 -18.53
N ILE A 403 27.26 -3.86 -17.24
CA ILE A 403 27.22 -2.80 -16.24
C ILE A 403 28.08 -3.18 -15.04
N ASP A 404 28.37 -2.21 -14.17
CA ASP A 404 29.19 -2.45 -12.98
C ASP A 404 28.59 -3.53 -12.06
N SER A 405 29.44 -4.46 -11.60
CA SER A 405 29.06 -5.46 -10.60
C SER A 405 28.63 -4.78 -9.28
N LYS A 406 27.78 -5.46 -8.52
CA LYS A 406 27.42 -5.02 -7.16
C LYS A 406 28.59 -5.08 -6.17
N SER A 407 29.58 -5.90 -6.46
CA SER A 407 30.75 -6.08 -5.61
C SER A 407 31.94 -5.24 -6.11
N VAL A 408 32.67 -4.63 -5.19
CA VAL A 408 33.94 -3.95 -5.48
C VAL A 408 34.99 -4.89 -6.10
N ILE A 409 34.95 -6.16 -5.66
CA ILE A 409 35.74 -7.23 -6.25
C ILE A 409 34.76 -8.15 -7.00
N PRO A 410 34.67 -8.03 -8.34
CA PRO A 410 33.65 -8.78 -9.10
C PRO A 410 33.87 -10.31 -9.10
N GLN A 411 35.09 -10.81 -8.84
CA GLN A 411 35.41 -12.24 -8.73
C GLN A 411 34.74 -13.10 -9.81
N PHE A 412 35.07 -12.81 -11.08
CA PHE A 412 34.50 -13.54 -12.24
C PHE A 412 32.99 -13.40 -12.40
N ARG A 413 32.41 -12.27 -11.98
CA ARG A 413 30.99 -11.95 -12.19
C ARG A 413 30.85 -10.97 -13.35
N SER A 414 29.82 -11.19 -14.15
CA SER A 414 29.35 -10.23 -15.13
C SER A 414 27.94 -9.82 -14.78
N ARG A 415 27.72 -8.53 -14.55
CA ARG A 415 26.39 -7.94 -14.38
C ARG A 415 26.00 -7.24 -15.68
N PHE A 416 24.76 -7.42 -16.07
CA PHE A 416 24.26 -6.88 -17.32
C PHE A 416 22.78 -6.53 -17.24
N THR A 417 22.36 -5.59 -18.08
CA THR A 417 20.95 -5.23 -18.29
C THR A 417 20.48 -5.70 -19.65
N PHE A 418 19.21 -6.06 -19.75
CA PHE A 418 18.54 -6.54 -20.96
C PHE A 418 17.05 -6.25 -20.92
N LYS A 419 16.39 -6.26 -22.10
CA LYS A 419 14.92 -6.18 -22.19
C LYS A 419 14.35 -7.58 -22.42
N ALA A 420 13.27 -7.93 -21.69
CA ALA A 420 12.59 -9.21 -21.85
C ALA A 420 11.09 -9.08 -21.70
N LYS A 421 10.37 -10.03 -22.32
CA LYS A 421 8.95 -10.29 -22.10
C LYS A 421 8.79 -11.61 -21.35
N ILE A 422 8.07 -11.56 -20.23
CA ILE A 422 7.83 -12.72 -19.36
C ILE A 422 6.32 -12.86 -19.18
N PRO A 423 5.74 -14.04 -19.42
CA PRO A 423 4.30 -14.25 -19.34
C PRO A 423 3.75 -13.95 -17.93
N SER A 424 2.47 -13.60 -17.86
CA SER A 424 1.75 -13.37 -16.60
C SER A 424 1.77 -14.62 -15.72
N CYS A 425 1.94 -14.45 -14.41
CA CYS A 425 1.94 -15.54 -13.44
C CYS A 425 2.73 -16.78 -13.96
N GLY A 426 3.95 -16.53 -14.43
CA GLY A 426 4.69 -17.56 -15.16
C GLY A 426 6.18 -17.31 -15.19
N TYR A 427 6.85 -18.03 -16.06
CA TYR A 427 8.29 -17.91 -16.24
C TYR A 427 8.71 -18.08 -17.70
N LYS A 428 9.90 -17.57 -18.00
CA LYS A 428 10.64 -17.83 -19.23
C LYS A 428 12.10 -18.07 -18.91
N MET A 429 12.69 -19.09 -19.55
CA MET A 429 14.10 -19.43 -19.42
C MET A 429 14.90 -18.89 -20.57
N PHE A 430 16.07 -18.36 -20.25
CA PHE A 430 17.06 -17.90 -21.20
C PHE A 430 18.41 -18.59 -20.96
N LYS A 431 19.16 -18.80 -22.05
CA LYS A 431 20.56 -19.21 -21.99
C LYS A 431 21.46 -18.00 -22.13
N VAL A 432 22.54 -17.95 -21.36
CA VAL A 432 23.58 -16.95 -21.54
C VAL A 432 24.53 -17.42 -22.63
N VAL A 433 24.72 -16.63 -23.67
CA VAL A 433 25.55 -16.97 -24.84
C VAL A 433 26.60 -15.90 -25.11
N LYS A 434 27.76 -16.29 -25.67
CA LYS A 434 28.80 -15.37 -26.12
C LYS A 434 28.43 -14.79 -27.49
N THR A 435 28.65 -13.51 -27.70
CA THR A 435 28.43 -12.84 -28.98
C THR A 435 29.72 -12.54 -29.73
N GLY A 436 30.86 -12.42 -29.05
CA GLY A 436 32.17 -12.17 -29.65
C GLY A 436 32.43 -10.73 -30.10
N GLU A 437 31.48 -9.82 -29.86
CA GLU A 437 31.64 -8.40 -30.16
C GLU A 437 32.08 -7.63 -28.90
N ASP A 438 33.10 -6.80 -29.01
CA ASP A 438 33.51 -5.89 -27.92
C ASP A 438 32.60 -4.69 -27.85
N GLU A 439 31.94 -4.48 -26.71
CA GLU A 439 31.12 -3.30 -26.44
C GLU A 439 32.00 -2.22 -25.76
N THR A 440 32.45 -1.25 -26.52
CA THR A 440 33.02 -0.05 -25.95
C THR A 440 31.93 0.87 -25.40
N MET A 441 32.09 1.36 -24.17
CA MET A 441 31.23 2.44 -23.65
C MET A 441 31.18 3.58 -24.66
N ARG A 442 29.97 4.05 -25.02
CA ARG A 442 29.81 5.22 -25.90
C ARG A 442 30.33 6.46 -25.17
N GLU A 443 31.14 7.28 -25.85
CA GLU A 443 31.47 8.60 -25.34
C GLU A 443 30.20 9.46 -25.32
N THR A 444 29.83 9.97 -24.15
CA THR A 444 28.55 10.66 -23.92
C THR A 444 28.81 11.91 -23.08
N ASP A 445 28.33 13.06 -23.56
CA ASP A 445 28.34 14.31 -22.81
C ASP A 445 27.16 14.24 -21.76
N PRO A 446 27.41 14.33 -20.44
CA PRO A 446 26.34 14.28 -19.46
C PRO A 446 25.35 15.44 -19.58
N TYR A 447 25.75 16.57 -20.22
CA TYR A 447 24.86 17.71 -20.41
C TYR A 447 23.97 17.60 -21.65
N SER A 448 24.41 16.86 -22.69
CA SER A 448 23.63 16.75 -23.92
C SER A 448 23.91 15.44 -24.66
N PHE A 449 22.89 14.61 -24.79
CA PHE A 449 22.95 13.34 -25.51
C PHE A 449 21.60 12.96 -26.12
N SER A 450 21.59 11.87 -26.88
CA SER A 450 20.36 11.34 -27.47
C SER A 450 20.31 9.84 -27.39
N THR A 451 19.09 9.31 -27.22
CA THR A 451 18.73 7.92 -27.47
C THR A 451 18.10 7.78 -28.87
N ALA A 452 17.61 6.62 -29.25
CA ALA A 452 16.85 6.47 -30.47
C ALA A 452 15.51 7.26 -30.44
N ARG A 453 14.95 7.53 -29.26
CA ARG A 453 13.64 8.17 -29.07
C ARG A 453 13.74 9.60 -28.55
N LEU A 454 14.72 9.92 -27.71
CA LEU A 454 14.79 11.14 -26.93
C LEU A 454 16.04 11.95 -27.26
N SER A 455 15.95 13.28 -27.15
CA SER A 455 17.09 14.18 -26.98
C SER A 455 17.02 14.76 -25.57
N VAL A 456 18.11 14.62 -24.82
CA VAL A 456 18.19 14.94 -23.39
C VAL A 456 19.20 16.06 -23.20
N ASN A 457 18.78 17.12 -22.51
CA ASN A 457 19.62 18.28 -22.23
C ASN A 457 19.51 18.69 -20.77
N PHE A 458 20.64 18.68 -20.05
CA PHE A 458 20.77 19.23 -18.72
C PHE A 458 21.40 20.62 -18.80
N ALA A 459 20.80 21.59 -18.15
CA ALA A 459 21.41 22.89 -17.94
C ALA A 459 22.41 22.85 -16.77
N LYS A 460 23.28 23.88 -16.65
CA LYS A 460 24.29 23.97 -15.59
C LYS A 460 23.71 24.06 -14.17
N ASP A 461 22.44 24.47 -14.05
CA ASP A 461 21.68 24.50 -12.79
C ASP A 461 20.98 23.18 -12.46
N GLY A 462 21.14 22.15 -13.32
CA GLY A 462 20.49 20.86 -13.18
C GLY A 462 19.08 20.77 -13.79
N SER A 463 18.57 21.85 -14.39
CA SER A 463 17.30 21.81 -15.10
C SER A 463 17.37 20.87 -16.30
N LEU A 464 16.37 19.98 -16.42
CA LEU A 464 16.33 18.92 -17.43
C LEU A 464 15.26 19.22 -18.48
N CYS A 465 15.64 19.23 -19.76
CA CYS A 465 14.72 19.30 -20.87
C CYS A 465 14.81 18.07 -21.75
N ILE A 466 13.71 17.38 -21.96
CA ILE A 466 13.65 16.16 -22.78
C ILE A 466 12.69 16.40 -23.94
N THR A 467 13.18 16.17 -25.15
CA THR A 467 12.38 16.30 -26.38
C THR A 467 12.30 14.98 -27.12
N LYS A 468 11.18 14.76 -27.83
CA LYS A 468 11.03 13.63 -28.74
C LYS A 468 11.91 13.85 -29.97
N LYS A 469 12.85 12.94 -30.22
CA LYS A 469 13.90 13.11 -31.23
C LYS A 469 13.37 13.40 -32.65
N ASN A 470 12.35 12.68 -33.08
CA ASN A 470 11.84 12.76 -34.43
C ASN A 470 10.99 14.01 -34.73
N SER A 471 10.40 14.64 -33.70
CA SER A 471 9.49 15.79 -33.88
C SER A 471 9.99 17.07 -33.22
N GLY A 472 10.99 17.01 -32.37
CA GLY A 472 11.44 18.15 -31.55
C GLY A 472 10.42 18.59 -30.48
N LYS A 473 9.30 17.84 -30.30
CA LYS A 473 8.29 18.16 -29.30
C LYS A 473 8.88 17.99 -27.91
N ILE A 474 8.76 19.00 -27.04
CA ILE A 474 9.12 18.88 -25.63
C ILE A 474 8.16 17.87 -24.99
N LEU A 475 8.71 16.81 -24.45
CA LEU A 475 7.96 15.82 -23.64
C LEU A 475 7.96 16.22 -22.17
N TYR A 476 9.13 16.62 -21.65
CA TYR A 476 9.26 16.99 -20.23
C TYR A 476 10.12 18.24 -20.11
N ASN A 477 9.65 19.21 -19.33
CA ASN A 477 10.36 20.44 -19.04
C ASN A 477 10.60 20.54 -17.55
N ASN A 478 11.84 20.31 -17.15
CA ASN A 478 12.32 20.29 -15.77
C ASN A 478 11.49 19.38 -14.85
N PRO A 479 11.31 18.09 -15.21
CA PRO A 479 10.62 17.13 -14.37
C PRO A 479 11.43 16.81 -13.12
N LEU A 480 10.75 16.59 -12.00
CA LEU A 480 11.33 16.15 -10.72
C LEU A 480 12.41 17.13 -10.17
N LYS A 481 12.20 18.43 -10.30
CA LYS A 481 13.08 19.44 -9.70
C LYS A 481 13.06 19.31 -8.17
N PRO A 482 14.20 19.04 -7.49
CA PRO A 482 14.23 18.92 -6.04
C PRO A 482 14.12 20.31 -5.37
N VAL A 483 13.14 20.46 -4.50
CA VAL A 483 12.82 21.69 -3.78
C VAL A 483 12.51 21.38 -2.32
N ALA A 484 13.08 22.12 -1.39
CA ALA A 484 12.75 22.05 0.04
C ALA A 484 11.80 23.16 0.41
N TYR A 485 10.78 22.84 1.19
CA TYR A 485 9.84 23.80 1.75
C TYR A 485 9.93 23.77 3.26
N PHE A 486 9.89 24.95 3.88
CA PHE A 486 9.82 25.02 5.33
C PHE A 486 8.48 24.46 5.82
N ASP A 487 8.52 23.67 6.88
CA ASP A 487 7.37 22.97 7.44
C ASP A 487 7.54 22.84 8.96
N ASP A 488 6.91 23.71 9.71
CA ASP A 488 6.90 23.69 11.17
C ASP A 488 5.68 22.97 11.76
N GLY A 489 4.92 22.24 10.93
CA GLY A 489 3.75 21.46 11.35
C GLY A 489 4.10 20.26 12.22
N ASP A 490 3.10 19.82 12.98
CA ASP A 490 3.12 18.58 13.75
C ASP A 490 3.00 17.33 12.83
N THR A 491 2.86 16.15 13.40
CA THR A 491 2.73 14.91 12.62
C THR A 491 1.44 14.85 11.79
N TRP A 492 0.39 15.58 12.12
CA TRP A 492 -0.83 15.69 11.29
C TRP A 492 -0.79 16.85 10.29
N ALA A 493 0.18 17.76 10.39
CA ALA A 493 0.24 19.01 9.64
C ALA A 493 -0.96 19.93 9.96
N PHE A 494 -1.44 19.91 11.20
CA PHE A 494 -2.70 20.53 11.62
C PHE A 494 -2.77 22.05 11.33
N ASN A 495 -1.66 22.78 11.46
CA ASN A 495 -1.62 24.23 11.25
C ASN A 495 -1.04 24.64 9.89
N ILE A 496 -0.90 23.70 8.95
CA ILE A 496 -0.34 23.96 7.63
C ILE A 496 -1.43 23.83 6.56
N SER A 497 -1.66 24.93 5.81
CA SER A 497 -2.62 24.96 4.70
C SER A 497 -2.07 24.39 3.39
N GLY A 498 -0.83 23.89 3.40
CA GLY A 498 -0.12 23.34 2.25
C GLY A 498 1.14 24.12 1.87
N TYR A 499 1.77 23.73 0.76
CA TYR A 499 3.06 24.22 0.29
C TYR A 499 2.90 25.09 -0.96
N ALA A 500 2.09 26.18 -0.86
CA ALA A 500 1.86 27.11 -1.96
C ALA A 500 2.95 28.20 -2.10
N GLU A 501 3.76 28.41 -1.06
CA GLU A 501 4.85 29.38 -1.04
C GLU A 501 6.05 28.90 -1.84
N LYS A 502 6.96 29.84 -2.16
CA LYS A 502 8.16 29.52 -2.93
C LYS A 502 9.15 28.74 -2.09
N GLY A 503 9.39 27.47 -2.47
CA GLY A 503 10.41 26.65 -1.86
C GLY A 503 11.83 27.02 -2.27
N GLU A 504 12.80 26.49 -1.53
CA GLU A 504 14.24 26.66 -1.76
C GLU A 504 14.77 25.49 -2.64
N PRO A 505 15.29 25.75 -3.85
CA PRO A 505 15.77 24.66 -4.71
C PRO A 505 17.11 24.10 -4.20
N PHE A 506 17.32 22.81 -4.42
CA PHE A 506 18.62 22.20 -4.30
C PHE A 506 19.57 22.71 -5.40
N VAL A 507 20.87 22.78 -5.09
CA VAL A 507 21.91 23.23 -6.01
C VAL A 507 22.65 22.03 -6.59
N LEU A 508 22.71 21.92 -7.92
CA LEU A 508 23.54 20.91 -8.60
C LEU A 508 25.02 21.11 -8.26
N SER A 509 25.68 20.08 -7.79
CA SER A 509 27.12 20.08 -7.45
C SER A 509 27.96 19.17 -8.35
N ASP A 510 27.35 18.14 -8.97
CA ASP A 510 28.04 17.21 -9.87
C ASP A 510 27.05 16.59 -10.86
N LEU A 511 27.47 16.40 -12.10
CA LEU A 511 26.75 15.70 -13.14
C LEU A 511 27.69 14.84 -13.97
N ARG A 512 27.46 13.52 -14.02
CA ARG A 512 28.35 12.60 -14.74
C ARG A 512 27.60 11.40 -15.32
N VAL A 513 28.18 10.84 -16.38
CA VAL A 513 27.75 9.57 -16.96
C VAL A 513 28.27 8.43 -16.09
N LEU A 514 27.38 7.50 -15.72
CA LEU A 514 27.76 6.24 -15.08
C LEU A 514 27.78 5.09 -16.07
N GLU A 515 26.79 5.05 -16.96
CA GLU A 515 26.64 4.01 -17.97
C GLU A 515 26.25 4.66 -19.30
N SER A 516 26.78 4.17 -20.40
CA SER A 516 26.34 4.55 -21.74
C SER A 516 26.57 3.40 -22.71
N GLY A 517 25.51 2.80 -23.21
CA GLY A 517 25.60 1.62 -24.07
C GLY A 517 24.39 1.46 -25.00
N LYS A 518 24.25 0.26 -25.54
CA LYS A 518 23.22 -0.06 -26.56
C LYS A 518 21.80 -0.21 -26.00
N ILE A 519 21.64 -0.34 -24.66
CA ILE A 519 20.34 -0.52 -24.02
C ILE A 519 19.92 0.72 -23.25
N ARG A 520 20.83 1.29 -22.45
CA ARG A 520 20.54 2.45 -21.62
C ARG A 520 21.74 3.37 -21.41
N THR A 521 21.44 4.61 -21.06
CA THR A 521 22.39 5.60 -20.55
C THR A 521 21.96 6.01 -19.15
N VAL A 522 22.88 6.02 -18.17
CA VAL A 522 22.62 6.43 -16.79
C VAL A 522 23.44 7.67 -16.46
N ILE A 523 22.75 8.74 -16.09
CA ILE A 523 23.32 9.99 -15.63
C ILE A 523 23.11 10.13 -14.13
N LYS A 524 24.19 10.35 -13.38
CA LYS A 524 24.13 10.68 -11.96
C LYS A 524 24.22 12.20 -11.79
N ALA A 525 23.21 12.78 -11.17
CA ALA A 525 23.22 14.16 -10.68
C ALA A 525 23.30 14.16 -9.15
N THR A 526 24.19 14.99 -8.60
CA THR A 526 24.32 15.20 -7.16
C THR A 526 23.92 16.63 -6.82
N TYR A 527 22.95 16.76 -5.95
CA TYR A 527 22.44 18.04 -5.47
C TYR A 527 22.73 18.22 -3.99
N LYS A 528 22.84 19.47 -3.57
CA LYS A 528 23.07 19.87 -2.16
C LYS A 528 22.01 20.86 -1.72
N PHE A 529 21.58 20.70 -0.47
CA PHE A 529 20.75 21.67 0.24
C PHE A 529 21.19 21.70 1.70
N LYS A 530 21.70 22.85 2.16
CA LYS A 530 22.27 22.99 3.51
C LYS A 530 23.20 21.82 3.89
N SER A 531 22.80 20.98 4.85
CA SER A 531 23.57 19.80 5.31
C SER A 531 23.19 18.51 4.58
N SER A 532 22.19 18.56 3.70
CA SER A 532 21.64 17.39 3.01
C SER A 532 22.22 17.20 1.62
N ILE A 533 22.35 15.95 1.20
CA ILE A 533 22.86 15.55 -0.12
C ILE A 533 21.84 14.63 -0.78
N LEU A 534 21.48 14.95 -2.04
CA LEU A 534 20.60 14.13 -2.87
C LEU A 534 21.35 13.64 -4.09
N HIS A 535 21.32 12.33 -4.32
CA HIS A 535 21.75 11.70 -5.57
C HIS A 535 20.52 11.27 -6.37
N MET A 536 20.48 11.70 -7.64
CA MET A 536 19.46 11.25 -8.60
C MET A 536 20.17 10.53 -9.76
N TYR A 537 19.73 9.32 -10.04
CA TYR A 537 20.23 8.45 -11.10
C TYR A 537 19.18 8.37 -12.19
N TYR A 538 19.35 9.12 -13.27
CA TYR A 538 18.45 9.16 -14.40
C TYR A 538 18.82 8.07 -15.40
N THR A 539 17.93 7.12 -15.63
CA THR A 539 18.09 6.01 -16.57
C THR A 539 17.24 6.24 -17.81
N PHE A 540 17.90 6.49 -18.94
CA PHE A 540 17.29 6.67 -20.25
C PHE A 540 17.50 5.42 -21.09
N TYR A 541 16.40 4.78 -21.51
CA TYR A 541 16.45 3.58 -22.33
C TYR A 541 16.47 3.94 -23.82
N GLU A 542 17.25 3.19 -24.62
CA GLU A 542 17.49 3.52 -26.03
C GLU A 542 16.17 3.61 -26.85
N ASN A 543 15.21 2.72 -26.60
CA ASN A 543 13.99 2.61 -27.39
C ASN A 543 12.70 3.10 -26.70
N GLU A 544 12.80 3.78 -25.55
CA GLU A 544 11.63 4.24 -24.79
C GLU A 544 11.48 5.76 -24.79
N GLU A 545 10.22 6.22 -24.57
CA GLU A 545 9.90 7.64 -24.35
C GLU A 545 9.73 7.95 -22.85
N TYR A 546 9.76 6.95 -21.98
CA TYR A 546 9.85 7.09 -20.53
C TYR A 546 11.30 6.99 -20.04
N PHE A 547 11.53 7.43 -18.83
CA PHE A 547 12.79 7.25 -18.13
C PHE A 547 12.55 6.95 -16.66
N ASP A 548 13.49 6.28 -16.02
CA ASP A 548 13.44 5.97 -14.60
C ASP A 548 14.43 6.84 -13.83
N VAL A 549 14.08 7.17 -12.59
CA VAL A 549 14.94 7.91 -11.67
C VAL A 549 15.00 7.16 -10.35
N LYS A 550 16.20 6.70 -9.95
CA LYS A 550 16.46 6.32 -8.58
C LYS A 550 16.94 7.55 -7.82
N TYR A 551 16.36 7.84 -6.67
CA TYR A 551 16.84 8.88 -5.77
C TYR A 551 17.37 8.28 -4.46
N ILE A 552 18.42 8.89 -3.91
CA ILE A 552 18.95 8.59 -2.59
C ILE A 552 19.26 9.94 -1.95
N VAL A 553 18.56 10.27 -0.87
CA VAL A 553 18.80 11.48 -0.09
C VAL A 553 19.35 11.12 1.28
N ASN A 554 20.47 11.73 1.66
CA ASN A 554 20.91 11.79 3.06
C ASN A 554 20.39 13.11 3.63
N TRP A 555 19.27 13.01 4.37
CA TRP A 555 18.51 14.14 4.87
C TRP A 555 18.92 14.51 6.29
N ASN A 556 19.25 15.78 6.51
CA ASN A 556 19.71 16.29 7.80
C ASN A 556 19.03 17.61 8.20
N GLU A 557 17.91 17.94 7.56
CA GLU A 557 17.17 19.16 7.88
C GLU A 557 15.99 18.84 8.81
N LYS A 558 15.71 19.77 9.73
CA LYS A 558 14.56 19.71 10.66
C LYS A 558 13.51 20.71 10.18
N HIS A 559 12.24 20.34 10.31
CA HIS A 559 11.12 21.20 9.92
C HIS A 559 11.15 21.63 8.44
N TYR A 560 11.42 20.66 7.57
CA TYR A 560 11.36 20.82 6.12
C TYR A 560 10.67 19.61 5.48
N VAL A 561 10.08 19.87 4.33
CA VAL A 561 9.62 18.82 3.41
C VAL A 561 10.44 18.88 2.13
N LEU A 562 10.87 17.73 1.62
CA LEU A 562 11.47 17.60 0.29
C LEU A 562 10.40 17.19 -0.71
N LYS A 563 10.28 17.98 -1.79
CA LYS A 563 9.41 17.65 -2.92
C LYS A 563 10.19 17.59 -4.23
N PHE A 564 9.69 16.77 -5.16
CA PHE A 564 10.11 16.82 -6.56
C PHE A 564 9.03 17.52 -7.38
N ASP A 565 9.31 18.76 -7.73
CA ASP A 565 8.38 19.63 -8.46
C ASP A 565 8.47 19.40 -9.96
N THR A 566 7.32 19.35 -10.62
CA THR A 566 7.19 19.27 -12.07
C THR A 566 6.14 20.26 -12.56
N LYS A 567 6.50 21.13 -13.50
CA LYS A 567 5.54 22.03 -14.16
C LYS A 567 4.67 21.22 -15.14
N VAL A 568 3.37 21.39 -15.03
CA VAL A 568 2.34 20.73 -15.82
C VAL A 568 1.46 21.77 -16.53
N THR A 569 0.63 21.32 -17.50
CA THR A 569 -0.20 22.23 -18.30
C THR A 569 -1.58 22.49 -17.68
N SER A 570 -2.02 21.65 -16.77
CA SER A 570 -3.33 21.74 -16.11
C SER A 570 -3.23 21.23 -14.67
N GLU A 571 -4.05 21.76 -13.79
CA GLU A 571 -4.18 21.25 -12.41
C GLU A 571 -5.10 20.03 -12.31
N ARG A 572 -5.83 19.68 -13.37
CA ARG A 572 -6.62 18.45 -13.40
C ARG A 572 -5.69 17.26 -13.55
N HIS A 573 -5.84 16.28 -12.65
CA HIS A 573 -4.99 15.10 -12.62
C HIS A 573 -5.76 13.87 -12.12
N THR A 574 -5.20 12.69 -12.39
CA THR A 574 -5.74 11.42 -11.92
C THR A 574 -4.68 10.72 -11.08
N ALA A 575 -5.06 10.20 -9.94
CA ALA A 575 -4.17 9.41 -9.08
C ALA A 575 -4.74 8.02 -8.81
N GLY A 576 -3.85 7.04 -8.63
CA GLY A 576 -4.22 5.72 -8.15
C GLY A 576 -4.75 5.79 -6.72
N ALA A 577 -5.74 4.96 -6.43
CA ALA A 577 -6.30 4.69 -5.11
C ALA A 577 -6.48 3.18 -4.93
N PRO A 578 -6.59 2.66 -3.71
CA PRO A 578 -6.80 1.24 -3.45
C PRO A 578 -8.03 0.69 -4.22
N TYR A 579 -7.79 -0.24 -5.15
CA TYR A 579 -8.81 -0.78 -6.09
C TYR A 579 -9.64 0.30 -6.77
N SER A 580 -9.02 1.44 -7.11
CA SER A 580 -9.69 2.57 -7.75
C SER A 580 -8.69 3.55 -8.37
N LYS A 581 -9.22 4.62 -8.92
CA LYS A 581 -8.50 5.86 -9.24
C LYS A 581 -9.41 7.06 -8.97
N VAL A 582 -8.81 8.20 -8.70
CA VAL A 582 -9.52 9.44 -8.39
C VAL A 582 -9.08 10.55 -9.33
N VAL A 583 -10.01 11.42 -9.69
CA VAL A 583 -9.75 12.63 -10.48
C VAL A 583 -9.88 13.82 -9.56
N ARG A 584 -8.81 14.61 -9.44
CA ARG A 584 -8.76 15.79 -8.58
C ARG A 584 -8.43 17.04 -9.39
N GLY A 585 -8.74 18.21 -8.83
CA GLY A 585 -8.28 19.53 -9.27
C GLY A 585 -7.07 20.02 -8.48
N ALA A 586 -6.93 21.33 -8.32
CA ALA A 586 -5.91 21.92 -7.47
C ALA A 586 -5.98 21.36 -6.03
N ALA A 587 -4.81 21.11 -5.45
CA ALA A 587 -4.65 20.64 -4.08
C ALA A 587 -3.43 21.35 -3.47
N THR A 588 -3.64 22.33 -2.58
CA THR A 588 -2.54 23.06 -1.92
C THR A 588 -1.87 22.19 -0.85
N ALA A 589 -2.66 21.47 -0.10
CA ALA A 589 -2.21 20.45 0.84
C ALA A 589 -1.86 19.14 0.11
N ASP A 590 -1.08 18.29 0.76
CA ASP A 590 -0.78 16.97 0.24
C ASP A 590 -2.04 16.10 0.21
N VAL A 591 -2.22 15.39 -0.88
CA VAL A 591 -3.26 14.37 -1.07
C VAL A 591 -2.62 13.01 -1.35
N PRO A 592 -3.23 11.92 -0.92
CA PRO A 592 -2.63 10.60 -1.06
C PRO A 592 -2.65 10.09 -2.50
N MET A 593 -1.69 9.23 -2.83
CA MET A 593 -1.69 8.43 -4.05
C MET A 593 -1.27 6.98 -3.76
N SER A 594 -1.88 6.06 -4.49
CA SER A 594 -1.44 4.67 -4.52
C SER A 594 -0.68 4.42 -5.82
N LEU A 595 0.64 4.25 -5.71
CA LEU A 595 1.59 3.92 -6.78
C LEU A 595 1.81 5.01 -7.84
N TRP A 596 0.81 5.74 -8.30
CA TRP A 596 0.95 6.63 -9.44
C TRP A 596 0.05 7.87 -9.40
N VAL A 597 0.50 8.90 -10.11
CA VAL A 597 -0.28 10.11 -10.45
C VAL A 597 -0.02 10.49 -11.91
N SER A 598 -1.06 10.91 -12.61
CA SER A 598 -1.03 11.28 -14.03
C SER A 598 -1.64 12.65 -14.26
N THR A 599 -0.97 13.46 -15.06
CA THR A 599 -1.43 14.77 -15.57
C THR A 599 -1.50 14.76 -17.08
N ASP A 600 -2.00 15.83 -17.69
CA ASP A 600 -2.02 15.96 -19.15
C ASP A 600 -0.63 16.01 -19.80
N SER A 601 0.43 16.30 -18.99
CA SER A 601 1.80 16.52 -19.50
C SER A 601 2.74 15.38 -19.18
N ALA A 602 2.56 14.72 -18.04
CA ALA A 602 3.45 13.67 -17.55
C ALA A 602 2.74 12.81 -16.52
N SER A 603 3.18 11.57 -16.41
CA SER A 603 2.72 10.61 -15.41
C SER A 603 3.90 10.05 -14.62
N PHE A 604 3.65 9.72 -13.36
CA PHE A 604 4.68 9.30 -12.41
C PHE A 604 4.21 8.02 -11.71
N ILE A 605 5.03 6.97 -11.79
CA ILE A 605 4.90 5.78 -10.94
C ILE A 605 6.01 5.84 -9.91
N ALA A 606 5.70 5.62 -8.63
CA ALA A 606 6.71 5.69 -7.57
C ALA A 606 6.54 4.57 -6.52
N ASP A 607 7.66 4.00 -6.08
CA ASP A 607 7.67 2.96 -5.05
C ASP A 607 7.81 3.49 -3.62
N GLY A 608 8.37 4.70 -3.46
CA GLY A 608 8.68 5.33 -2.18
C GLY A 608 8.01 6.70 -1.95
N ILE A 609 7.02 7.07 -2.76
CA ILE A 609 6.26 8.33 -2.64
C ILE A 609 4.77 7.99 -2.51
N PHE A 610 4.10 8.61 -1.54
CA PHE A 610 2.73 8.24 -1.15
C PHE A 610 1.76 9.42 -1.18
N SER A 611 2.29 10.65 -1.37
CA SER A 611 1.50 11.87 -1.44
C SER A 611 2.09 12.89 -2.40
N TYR A 612 1.27 13.83 -2.78
CA TYR A 612 1.65 14.94 -3.65
C TYR A 612 0.71 16.12 -3.43
N ASN A 613 1.11 17.32 -3.87
CA ASN A 613 0.21 18.46 -4.02
C ASN A 613 0.17 18.92 -5.48
N MET A 614 -0.84 19.74 -5.81
CA MET A 614 -1.02 20.33 -7.14
C MET A 614 -1.45 21.77 -7.01
N VAL A 615 -0.54 22.70 -7.26
CA VAL A 615 -0.80 24.13 -7.10
C VAL A 615 -0.04 24.96 -8.14
N ASN A 616 -0.69 25.96 -8.71
CA ASN A 616 -0.11 26.85 -9.72
C ASN A 616 0.52 26.09 -10.90
N ASN A 617 -0.17 25.08 -11.41
CA ASN A 617 0.32 24.18 -12.46
C ASN A 617 1.67 23.51 -12.11
N THR A 618 1.90 23.21 -10.84
CA THR A 618 3.04 22.46 -10.37
C THR A 618 2.56 21.26 -9.59
N LEU A 619 2.92 20.08 -10.06
CA LEU A 619 2.80 18.83 -9.30
C LEU A 619 4.06 18.70 -8.44
N GLY A 620 3.91 18.64 -7.12
CA GLY A 620 4.99 18.41 -6.17
C GLY A 620 4.86 17.04 -5.52
N LEU A 621 5.64 16.06 -5.95
CA LEU A 621 5.71 14.72 -5.31
C LEU A 621 6.42 14.83 -3.97
N THR A 622 5.80 14.41 -2.87
CA THR A 622 6.38 14.52 -1.52
C THR A 622 7.30 13.34 -1.23
N VAL A 623 8.59 13.61 -1.19
CA VAL A 623 9.64 12.58 -0.97
C VAL A 623 9.72 12.21 0.50
N LEU A 624 9.75 13.21 1.38
CA LEU A 624 9.79 13.06 2.83
C LEU A 624 9.36 14.35 3.52
N ARG A 625 8.93 14.21 4.76
CA ARG A 625 8.61 15.27 5.69
C ARG A 625 9.36 15.04 6.99
N SER A 626 9.82 16.11 7.68
CA SER A 626 10.66 16.00 8.89
C SER A 626 10.11 16.80 10.10
N PRO A 627 8.90 16.44 10.60
CA PRO A 627 8.39 16.92 11.87
C PRO A 627 9.02 16.19 13.07
N ILE A 628 8.68 16.61 14.28
CA ILE A 628 9.03 15.89 15.51
C ILE A 628 8.21 14.59 15.60
N TYR A 629 8.80 13.51 16.10
CA TYR A 629 8.08 12.25 16.37
C TYR A 629 7.02 12.45 17.45
N GLY A 630 5.82 11.93 17.23
CA GLY A 630 4.72 11.96 18.20
C GLY A 630 4.25 13.36 18.59
N ASP A 631 4.52 14.38 17.77
CA ASP A 631 4.09 15.75 18.02
C ASP A 631 2.60 15.93 17.68
N LEU A 632 1.81 16.31 18.68
CA LEU A 632 0.39 16.67 18.54
C LEU A 632 0.17 18.18 18.51
N ARG A 633 1.21 18.95 18.77
CA ARG A 633 1.19 20.37 18.99
C ARG A 633 0.06 20.87 19.92
N LEU A 634 -0.22 20.09 20.96
CA LEU A 634 -1.15 20.48 22.03
C LEU A 634 -0.54 21.47 23.03
N GLY A 635 0.73 21.85 22.82
CA GLY A 635 1.49 22.80 23.64
C GLY A 635 2.55 23.55 22.83
N GLU A 636 3.30 24.44 23.50
CA GLU A 636 4.44 25.12 22.89
C GLU A 636 5.63 24.17 22.79
N ILE A 637 6.32 24.17 21.63
CA ILE A 637 7.59 23.45 21.47
C ILE A 637 8.65 24.15 22.31
N ASP A 638 9.30 23.42 23.20
CA ASP A 638 10.51 23.87 23.87
C ASP A 638 11.70 23.74 22.90
N TYR A 639 12.10 24.83 22.28
CA TYR A 639 13.22 24.86 21.34
C TYR A 639 14.59 24.67 22.00
N ASP A 640 14.66 24.71 23.34
CA ASP A 640 15.88 24.38 24.12
C ASP A 640 15.98 22.86 24.38
N HIS A 641 14.92 22.09 24.08
CA HIS A 641 14.91 20.64 24.14
C HIS A 641 15.27 20.01 22.79
N GLU A 642 16.08 18.95 22.80
CA GLU A 642 16.44 18.23 21.60
C GLU A 642 15.46 17.06 21.34
N TYR A 643 14.58 17.26 20.36
CA TYR A 643 13.58 16.25 19.96
C TYR A 643 14.14 15.36 18.84
N ASP A 644 13.70 14.11 18.82
CA ASP A 644 13.87 13.24 17.67
C ASP A 644 12.99 13.69 16.49
N ILE A 645 13.58 13.75 15.30
CA ILE A 645 12.95 14.26 14.08
C ILE A 645 12.73 13.10 13.09
N ILE A 646 11.55 13.04 12.48
CA ILE A 646 11.18 12.03 11.47
C ILE A 646 12.05 12.18 10.22
N SER A 647 12.28 11.07 9.51
CA SER A 647 12.96 10.99 8.20
C SER A 647 14.40 11.50 8.19
N GLN A 648 15.11 11.53 9.31
CA GLN A 648 16.55 11.84 9.30
C GLN A 648 17.37 10.68 8.74
N GLY A 649 18.48 10.99 8.05
CA GLY A 649 19.37 10.01 7.45
C GLY A 649 18.97 9.64 6.01
N ILE A 650 19.09 8.37 5.63
CA ILE A 650 18.95 7.93 4.24
C ILE A 650 17.49 7.54 3.93
N THR A 651 16.94 8.21 2.92
CA THR A 651 15.68 7.84 2.27
C THR A 651 15.93 7.60 0.79
N GLU A 652 15.36 6.53 0.23
CA GLU A 652 15.54 6.18 -1.19
C GLU A 652 14.25 5.64 -1.82
N GLY A 653 14.12 5.85 -3.12
CA GLY A 653 13.03 5.30 -3.92
C GLY A 653 13.31 5.39 -5.40
N ASN A 654 12.36 4.86 -6.18
CA ASN A 654 12.40 4.86 -7.63
C ASN A 654 11.13 5.54 -8.18
N ILE A 655 11.31 6.27 -9.29
CA ILE A 655 10.23 6.96 -10.00
C ILE A 655 10.36 6.64 -11.49
N ARG A 656 9.27 6.26 -12.14
CA ARG A 656 9.17 6.25 -13.60
C ARG A 656 8.40 7.47 -14.07
N VAL A 657 8.95 8.19 -15.04
CA VAL A 657 8.31 9.35 -15.69
C VAL A 657 7.87 8.94 -17.10
N MET A 658 6.58 9.05 -17.39
CA MET A 658 5.94 8.56 -18.62
C MET A 658 5.17 9.67 -19.33
N PRO A 659 5.05 9.61 -20.69
CA PRO A 659 4.28 10.62 -21.45
C PRO A 659 2.76 10.33 -21.50
N HIS A 660 2.30 9.22 -20.96
CA HIS A 660 0.90 8.80 -20.94
C HIS A 660 0.51 8.26 -19.58
N ALA A 661 -0.79 8.19 -19.29
CA ALA A 661 -1.29 7.61 -18.04
C ALA A 661 -0.91 6.12 -17.96
N PRO A 662 -0.42 5.65 -16.78
CA PRO A 662 -0.09 4.25 -16.59
C PRO A 662 -1.35 3.40 -16.41
N GLU A 663 -1.26 2.15 -16.83
CA GLU A 663 -2.13 1.10 -16.35
C GLU A 663 -1.69 0.64 -14.95
N LEU A 664 -2.58 0.04 -14.17
CA LEU A 664 -2.21 -0.50 -12.86
C LEU A 664 -1.13 -1.59 -12.98
N SER A 665 -1.16 -2.37 -14.07
CA SER A 665 -0.12 -3.36 -14.38
C SER A 665 1.26 -2.75 -14.65
N ASP A 666 1.34 -1.53 -15.19
CA ASP A 666 2.62 -0.83 -15.36
C ASP A 666 3.22 -0.49 -14.01
N ALA A 667 2.37 -0.06 -13.05
CA ALA A 667 2.80 0.24 -11.70
C ALA A 667 3.26 -1.02 -10.96
N ASP A 668 2.52 -2.13 -11.07
CA ASP A 668 2.93 -3.43 -10.50
C ASP A 668 4.27 -3.90 -11.08
N ASN A 669 4.42 -3.89 -12.40
CA ASN A 669 5.64 -4.32 -13.07
C ASN A 669 6.85 -3.42 -12.74
N PHE A 670 6.60 -2.17 -12.37
CA PHE A 670 7.66 -1.27 -11.91
C PHE A 670 8.11 -1.57 -10.48
N VAL A 671 7.17 -1.85 -9.57
CA VAL A 671 7.44 -2.07 -8.13
C VAL A 671 7.79 -3.54 -7.85
N ASN A 672 7.03 -4.48 -8.36
CA ASN A 672 7.19 -5.92 -8.17
C ASN A 672 7.84 -6.56 -9.40
N LYS A 673 9.14 -6.37 -9.55
CA LYS A 673 9.90 -6.88 -10.69
C LYS A 673 10.01 -8.40 -10.69
N PRO A 674 10.14 -9.03 -11.87
CA PRO A 674 10.42 -10.46 -12.00
C PRO A 674 11.63 -10.92 -11.19
N ILE A 675 11.54 -12.12 -10.66
CA ILE A 675 12.60 -12.79 -9.89
C ILE A 675 13.44 -13.62 -10.85
N ILE A 676 14.77 -13.45 -10.78
CA ILE A 676 15.73 -14.17 -11.62
C ILE A 676 16.39 -15.25 -10.78
N ILE A 677 16.41 -16.47 -11.30
CA ILE A 677 17.05 -17.64 -10.69
C ILE A 677 18.09 -18.19 -11.67
N ASP A 678 19.33 -18.31 -11.20
CA ASP A 678 20.38 -19.03 -11.91
C ASP A 678 20.13 -20.53 -11.80
N GLU A 679 20.24 -21.27 -12.91
CA GLU A 679 20.02 -22.70 -12.93
C GLU A 679 21.11 -23.45 -13.71
N CYS A 680 21.54 -24.59 -13.17
CA CYS A 680 22.49 -25.48 -13.84
C CYS A 680 21.83 -26.32 -14.93
N ASN A 681 22.66 -27.01 -15.73
CA ASN A 681 22.15 -27.95 -16.74
C ASN A 681 21.70 -29.26 -16.10
N HIS A 682 20.44 -29.64 -16.29
CA HIS A 682 19.86 -30.90 -15.85
C HIS A 682 18.67 -31.31 -16.72
N ASP A 683 18.32 -32.59 -16.67
CA ASP A 683 17.11 -33.10 -17.29
C ASP A 683 15.85 -32.68 -16.50
N GLY A 684 14.74 -32.61 -17.19
CA GLY A 684 13.46 -32.26 -16.62
C GLY A 684 12.32 -32.44 -17.62
N TYR A 685 11.10 -32.10 -17.19
CA TYR A 685 9.90 -32.29 -18.00
C TYR A 685 9.08 -30.99 -18.19
N LEU A 686 9.36 -29.93 -17.43
CA LEU A 686 8.69 -28.67 -17.61
C LEU A 686 9.26 -27.90 -18.81
N PRO A 687 8.42 -27.16 -19.55
CA PRO A 687 8.83 -26.39 -20.72
C PRO A 687 9.73 -25.20 -20.36
N PHE A 688 10.34 -24.60 -21.37
CA PHE A 688 11.18 -23.39 -21.23
C PHE A 688 10.38 -22.11 -20.88
N GLU A 689 9.08 -22.11 -21.16
CA GLU A 689 8.17 -21.00 -20.88
C GLU A 689 6.81 -21.55 -20.46
N ASN A 690 6.20 -20.95 -19.45
CA ASN A 690 4.86 -21.33 -18.99
C ASN A 690 4.15 -20.14 -18.32
N SER A 691 2.82 -20.12 -18.38
CA SER A 691 1.94 -19.24 -17.62
C SER A 691 0.94 -20.09 -16.85
N TYR A 692 0.90 -19.93 -15.54
CA TYR A 692 -0.04 -20.65 -14.66
C TYR A 692 -1.41 -20.00 -14.61
N LEU A 693 -1.46 -18.65 -14.78
CA LEU A 693 -2.70 -17.90 -14.83
C LEU A 693 -2.59 -16.80 -15.88
N ALA A 694 -3.59 -16.72 -16.74
CA ALA A 694 -3.74 -15.62 -17.69
C ALA A 694 -5.15 -15.04 -17.62
N ALA A 695 -5.22 -13.70 -17.59
CA ALA A 695 -6.46 -12.93 -17.51
C ALA A 695 -6.23 -11.57 -18.22
N GLU A 696 -6.55 -11.49 -19.52
CA GLU A 696 -6.18 -10.33 -20.31
C GLU A 696 -7.06 -9.11 -20.02
N GLY A 697 -6.40 -7.97 -19.72
CA GLY A 697 -7.03 -6.67 -19.57
C GLY A 697 -7.84 -6.49 -18.28
N ILE A 698 -7.59 -7.33 -17.27
CA ILE A 698 -8.07 -7.17 -15.89
C ILE A 698 -6.90 -7.35 -14.93
N TYR A 699 -7.01 -6.74 -13.76
CA TYR A 699 -5.98 -6.80 -12.72
C TYR A 699 -6.18 -8.02 -11.83
N LEU A 700 -5.10 -8.72 -11.48
CA LEU A 700 -5.10 -9.83 -10.54
C LEU A 700 -4.79 -9.30 -9.12
N GLY A 701 -5.80 -9.21 -8.27
CA GLY A 701 -5.65 -8.77 -6.89
C GLY A 701 -5.07 -9.87 -5.98
N ALA A 702 -5.53 -11.12 -6.13
CA ALA A 702 -5.03 -12.24 -5.36
C ALA A 702 -5.10 -13.56 -6.13
N LEU A 703 -4.13 -14.45 -5.85
CA LEU A 703 -4.16 -15.87 -6.17
C LEU A 703 -3.59 -16.62 -4.97
N LYS A 704 -4.45 -17.33 -4.25
CA LYS A 704 -4.11 -17.95 -2.97
C LYS A 704 -4.94 -19.19 -2.70
N LYS A 705 -4.58 -19.95 -1.66
CA LYS A 705 -5.44 -20.97 -1.08
C LYS A 705 -6.56 -20.32 -0.26
N CYS A 706 -7.74 -20.92 -0.23
CA CYS A 706 -8.84 -20.50 0.63
C CYS A 706 -8.47 -20.66 2.12
N GLU A 707 -8.94 -19.74 2.98
CA GLU A 707 -8.67 -19.82 4.43
C GLU A 707 -9.41 -20.98 5.11
N PHE A 708 -10.43 -21.56 4.47
CA PHE A 708 -11.34 -22.53 5.08
C PHE A 708 -11.27 -23.94 4.48
N ASP A 709 -10.68 -24.09 3.30
CA ASP A 709 -10.52 -25.41 2.64
C ASP A 709 -9.36 -25.40 1.62
N ASP A 710 -9.17 -26.49 0.91
CA ASP A 710 -8.09 -26.69 -0.06
C ASP A 710 -8.34 -26.05 -1.44
N SER A 711 -9.42 -25.31 -1.63
CA SER A 711 -9.69 -24.61 -2.89
C SER A 711 -8.76 -23.42 -3.13
N VAL A 712 -8.68 -22.98 -4.38
CA VAL A 712 -7.90 -21.79 -4.77
C VAL A 712 -8.82 -20.60 -4.95
N ILE A 713 -8.40 -19.45 -4.44
CA ILE A 713 -9.07 -18.17 -4.59
C ILE A 713 -8.35 -17.36 -5.67
N ILE A 714 -9.15 -16.84 -6.61
CA ILE A 714 -8.72 -15.88 -7.62
C ILE A 714 -9.56 -14.61 -7.43
N ARG A 715 -8.90 -13.47 -7.17
CA ARG A 715 -9.57 -12.16 -7.08
C ARG A 715 -9.08 -11.28 -8.21
N VAL A 716 -10.04 -10.72 -8.94
CA VAL A 716 -9.77 -9.86 -10.10
C VAL A 716 -10.50 -8.52 -9.96
N PHE A 717 -9.94 -7.51 -10.61
CA PHE A 717 -10.42 -6.12 -10.56
C PHE A 717 -10.38 -5.48 -11.94
N GLU A 718 -11.44 -4.76 -12.30
CA GLU A 718 -11.46 -3.90 -13.47
C GLU A 718 -10.90 -2.52 -13.13
N SER A 719 -9.72 -2.15 -13.65
CA SER A 719 -8.97 -0.95 -13.24
C SER A 719 -9.09 0.26 -14.16
N ARG A 720 -9.72 0.09 -15.33
CA ARG A 720 -9.81 1.16 -16.35
C ARG A 720 -11.05 2.03 -16.22
N GLY A 721 -12.10 1.52 -15.59
CA GLY A 721 -13.43 2.13 -15.51
C GLY A 721 -14.30 1.83 -16.72
N GLU A 722 -14.18 0.61 -17.26
CA GLU A 722 -14.88 0.16 -18.46
C GLU A 722 -15.54 -1.21 -18.24
N ASN A 723 -16.56 -1.55 -19.04
CA ASN A 723 -17.08 -2.92 -19.05
C ASN A 723 -16.08 -3.84 -19.73
N LYS A 724 -15.69 -4.92 -19.06
CA LYS A 724 -14.72 -5.88 -19.59
C LYS A 724 -15.25 -7.31 -19.48
N THR A 725 -15.20 -8.03 -20.59
CA THR A 725 -15.39 -9.49 -20.62
C THR A 725 -14.09 -10.14 -21.08
N THR A 726 -13.63 -11.12 -20.33
CA THR A 726 -12.40 -11.87 -20.63
C THR A 726 -12.48 -13.30 -20.15
N GLU A 727 -11.65 -14.17 -20.71
CA GLU A 727 -11.45 -15.51 -20.20
C GLU A 727 -10.32 -15.53 -19.16
N ILE A 728 -10.58 -16.13 -18.01
CA ILE A 728 -9.53 -16.49 -17.05
C ILE A 728 -9.12 -17.93 -17.29
N ARG A 729 -7.84 -18.16 -17.51
CA ARG A 729 -7.23 -19.50 -17.65
C ARG A 729 -6.34 -19.77 -16.45
N PHE A 730 -6.67 -20.82 -15.70
CA PHE A 730 -5.89 -21.25 -14.53
C PHE A 730 -5.74 -22.78 -14.55
N GLY A 731 -4.55 -23.26 -14.85
CA GLY A 731 -4.29 -24.68 -15.01
C GLY A 731 -5.18 -25.31 -16.09
N LYS A 732 -6.08 -26.23 -15.70
CA LYS A 732 -7.07 -26.85 -16.58
C LYS A 732 -8.44 -26.18 -16.54
N THR A 733 -8.63 -25.18 -15.70
CA THR A 733 -9.90 -24.47 -15.51
C THR A 733 -9.91 -23.22 -16.36
N ASN A 734 -10.89 -23.10 -17.26
CA ASN A 734 -11.12 -21.91 -18.05
C ASN A 734 -12.56 -21.43 -17.82
N PHE A 735 -12.74 -20.15 -17.57
CA PHE A 735 -14.06 -19.57 -17.38
C PHE A 735 -14.10 -18.10 -17.80
N ASN A 736 -15.26 -17.67 -18.30
CA ASN A 736 -15.49 -16.28 -18.69
C ASN A 736 -15.91 -15.44 -17.48
N VAL A 737 -15.38 -14.23 -17.43
CA VAL A 737 -15.71 -13.23 -16.44
C VAL A 737 -16.13 -11.94 -17.12
N THR A 738 -17.23 -11.34 -16.66
CA THR A 738 -17.65 -9.99 -17.04
C THR A 738 -17.58 -9.12 -15.80
N LEU A 739 -16.89 -7.98 -15.92
CA LEU A 739 -16.74 -6.97 -14.87
C LEU A 739 -17.34 -5.65 -15.39
N THR A 740 -18.05 -4.96 -14.51
CA THR A 740 -18.45 -3.56 -14.71
C THR A 740 -17.30 -2.62 -14.29
N PRO A 741 -17.40 -1.30 -14.57
CA PRO A 741 -16.38 -0.35 -14.19
C PRO A 741 -15.99 -0.42 -12.72
N PHE A 742 -14.70 -0.58 -12.44
CA PHE A 742 -14.11 -0.71 -11.10
C PHE A 742 -14.64 -1.86 -10.25
N GLU A 743 -15.23 -2.88 -10.86
CA GLU A 743 -15.73 -4.04 -10.13
C GLU A 743 -14.61 -4.99 -9.73
N ILE A 744 -14.69 -5.50 -8.49
CA ILE A 744 -13.86 -6.58 -7.95
C ILE A 744 -14.71 -7.84 -7.90
N LYS A 745 -14.19 -8.97 -8.40
CA LYS A 745 -14.82 -10.29 -8.24
C LYS A 745 -13.86 -11.29 -7.63
N THR A 746 -14.40 -12.14 -6.77
CA THR A 746 -13.67 -13.24 -6.13
C THR A 746 -14.25 -14.57 -6.61
N PHE A 747 -13.36 -15.46 -7.06
CA PHE A 747 -13.72 -16.79 -7.53
C PHE A 747 -13.04 -17.85 -6.68
N LYS A 748 -13.81 -18.86 -6.31
CA LYS A 748 -13.34 -20.09 -5.67
C LYS A 748 -13.25 -21.19 -6.71
N ILE A 749 -12.04 -21.74 -6.88
CA ILE A 749 -11.76 -22.83 -7.80
C ILE A 749 -11.70 -24.13 -7.01
N LYS A 750 -12.64 -25.03 -7.28
CA LYS A 750 -12.70 -26.35 -6.64
C LYS A 750 -13.10 -27.39 -7.68
N ASP A 751 -12.41 -28.53 -7.72
CA ASP A 751 -12.67 -29.65 -8.63
C ASP A 751 -12.81 -29.26 -10.12
N GLY A 752 -12.03 -28.25 -10.55
CA GLY A 752 -12.04 -27.74 -11.92
C GLY A 752 -13.20 -26.78 -12.26
N ALA A 753 -14.03 -26.41 -11.28
CA ALA A 753 -15.11 -25.44 -11.44
C ALA A 753 -14.78 -24.11 -10.74
N ALA A 754 -15.17 -23.01 -11.36
CA ALA A 754 -15.06 -21.66 -10.79
C ALA A 754 -16.46 -21.18 -10.32
N THR A 755 -16.53 -20.72 -9.08
CA THR A 755 -17.76 -20.14 -8.47
C THR A 755 -17.45 -18.75 -7.94
N GLU A 756 -18.25 -17.75 -8.31
CA GLU A 756 -18.15 -16.41 -7.72
C GLU A 756 -18.62 -16.43 -6.28
N ILE A 757 -17.85 -15.83 -5.38
CA ILE A 757 -18.09 -15.82 -3.93
C ILE A 757 -17.83 -14.44 -3.34
N TYR A 758 -18.18 -14.25 -2.07
CA TYR A 758 -17.80 -13.06 -1.31
C TYR A 758 -16.30 -13.04 -0.95
N MET A 759 -15.78 -11.87 -0.59
CA MET A 759 -14.38 -11.70 -0.18
C MET A 759 -14.06 -12.41 1.15
N THR A 760 -15.07 -12.76 1.92
CA THR A 760 -14.99 -13.61 3.12
C THR A 760 -14.76 -15.09 2.81
N GLU A 761 -14.56 -15.43 1.51
CA GLU A 761 -14.21 -16.78 1.01
C GLU A 761 -15.25 -17.86 1.33
N ASP A 762 -16.48 -17.42 1.60
CA ASP A 762 -17.67 -18.25 1.91
C ASP A 762 -17.39 -19.39 2.90
N GLY A 763 -16.61 -19.12 3.92
CA GLY A 763 -16.72 -19.86 5.16
C GLY A 763 -18.20 -19.83 5.57
N GLU A 764 -18.74 -20.90 6.12
CA GLU A 764 -20.13 -20.96 6.59
C GLU A 764 -20.37 -19.97 7.76
N PHE A 765 -20.10 -18.68 7.50
CA PHE A 765 -20.48 -17.61 8.40
C PHE A 765 -22.01 -17.47 8.33
N LYS A 766 -22.72 -18.23 9.14
CA LYS A 766 -24.14 -18.00 9.35
C LYS A 766 -24.26 -16.73 10.20
N CYS A 767 -24.62 -15.62 9.53
CA CYS A 767 -25.06 -14.40 10.22
C CYS A 767 -26.28 -14.64 11.07
#